data_fc9a5801541186927795704686445c0d
#
_entry.id   fc9a5801541186927795704686445c0d
#
_cell.length_a   1.000
_cell.length_b   1.000
_cell.length_c   1.000
_cell.angle_alpha   90.00
_cell.angle_beta   90.00
_cell.angle_gamma   90.00
#
_symmetry.space_group_name_H-M   'P 1'
#
loop_
_entity.id
_entity.type
_entity.pdbx_description
1 polymer ?
#
loop_
_entity_poly.entity_id
_entity_poly.type
_entity_poly.pdbx_seq_one_letter_code
_entity_poly.pdbx_strand_id
1 'polypeptide(L)'
;MKRICILTTLLCCFLTSIIAQNAKPFVIPELKEWKGGTGELTLNEQTRIVYPKNQPELQRIAQMVADDCKEMFNYTPTIAEGKSQKGDIILALKKDKKLGKEGYAINISDRITLSAPEAVGVYWGTRTLLQMAEQNLSLPKGEIRDFPDYGIRGFMIDCGRKFIPVHYLRDYVKIMAYYKMNCFQIHLNDNGFKQFFENDWDKTYAAFRLESDTYPGLTARDGHYTKKEFIDLQILAENHFVEIIPEIDAPAHTLAFAHYLPEIGSKEYGMDHLDLFNPKTYEFMDGLFKEYLEGEEPVFRGKRVHIGTDEYSNKDPKVVEKFREFTDRYIRYVESFGKQACVWGALTHAKGETPVKSENVIMSAWYNGYAEPRDMVKQGYKLISIPDGLTYIVPQAGYYYDYLNCEHLYNNWTPAHVGKEMFDEKDPAILGGMYAVWNDHCGNGISTKDIHHRCYPALQTLAVKMWTGVSKSVPYETFDKQRHALSEAPGVNQLGRLSKTPGLAYEQASIAPNSTLPVQEIGYNYRVEFDLDGAKEAMGTELFRSKDAVFYLSDPIRGMLGYARDGYLNTFIYNVQPGQQMKIAIEGDNKATRLFINGKQVEELNIQERWMDKEGKSRMRNVRTLVFPLEKAGNFKSKITNLKVFQK
;
A
#
# COMPACT_ATOMS: atom_id res chain seq x y z
N MET A 1 -37.88 -67.68 53.58
CA MET A 1 -37.40 -67.61 52.17
C MET A 1 -37.84 -66.27 51.64
N LYS A 2 -36.92 -65.31 51.56
CA LYS A 2 -37.18 -63.96 51.06
C LYS A 2 -36.78 -63.94 49.55
N ARG A 3 -37.74 -63.61 48.65
CA ARG A 3 -37.49 -63.42 47.26
C ARG A 3 -37.05 -61.95 47.05
N ILE A 4 -35.83 -61.75 46.55
CA ILE A 4 -35.33 -60.47 46.13
C ILE A 4 -35.69 -60.24 44.63
N CYS A 5 -36.52 -59.25 44.35
CA CYS A 5 -36.77 -58.77 42.98
C CYS A 5 -35.67 -57.80 42.60
N ILE A 6 -34.87 -58.14 41.59
CA ILE A 6 -33.89 -57.22 40.98
C ILE A 6 -34.62 -56.47 39.87
N LEU A 7 -34.80 -55.15 40.08
CA LEU A 7 -35.33 -54.24 39.06
C LEU A 7 -34.15 -53.70 38.21
N THR A 8 -34.02 -54.18 37.01
CA THR A 8 -33.01 -53.73 36.03
C THR A 8 -33.56 -52.46 35.36
N THR A 9 -33.08 -51.28 35.76
CA THR A 9 -33.40 -50.02 35.11
C THR A 9 -32.51 -49.84 33.89
N LEU A 10 -33.07 -49.96 32.70
CA LEU A 10 -32.38 -49.70 31.41
C LEU A 10 -32.24 -48.17 31.29
N LEU A 11 -31.05 -47.60 31.53
CA LEU A 11 -30.73 -46.20 31.32
C LEU A 11 -30.38 -46.03 29.85
N CYS A 12 -31.36 -45.66 29.00
CA CYS A 12 -31.12 -45.23 27.61
C CYS A 12 -30.40 -43.86 27.65
N CYS A 13 -29.09 -43.88 27.56
CA CYS A 13 -28.32 -42.66 27.25
C CYS A 13 -28.62 -42.22 25.80
N PHE A 14 -29.53 -41.29 25.63
CA PHE A 14 -29.61 -40.51 24.44
C PHE A 14 -28.36 -39.64 24.32
N LEU A 15 -27.34 -40.08 23.63
CA LEU A 15 -26.24 -39.25 23.16
C LEU A 15 -26.82 -38.30 22.09
N THR A 16 -27.39 -37.17 22.53
CA THR A 16 -27.61 -36.03 21.66
C THR A 16 -26.23 -35.51 21.30
N SER A 17 -25.76 -35.87 20.11
CA SER A 17 -24.60 -35.23 19.50
C SER A 17 -24.94 -33.75 19.40
N ILE A 18 -24.42 -32.92 20.31
CA ILE A 18 -24.45 -31.47 20.16
C ILE A 18 -23.58 -31.18 18.96
N ILE A 19 -24.20 -31.02 17.78
CA ILE A 19 -23.49 -30.55 16.60
C ILE A 19 -23.05 -29.12 16.91
N ALA A 20 -21.77 -28.93 17.15
CA ALA A 20 -21.21 -27.63 17.43
C ALA A 20 -21.44 -26.68 16.24
N GLN A 21 -21.85 -25.46 16.56
CA GLN A 21 -21.92 -24.40 15.56
C GLN A 21 -20.53 -24.05 15.05
N ASN A 22 -20.44 -23.68 13.77
CA ASN A 22 -19.18 -23.28 13.15
C ASN A 22 -18.59 -22.04 13.84
N ALA A 23 -17.30 -22.07 14.10
CA ALA A 23 -16.54 -20.94 14.65
C ALA A 23 -16.52 -19.78 13.64
N LYS A 24 -16.32 -18.55 14.17
CA LYS A 24 -16.15 -17.34 13.36
C LYS A 24 -14.90 -17.48 12.48
N PRO A 25 -15.01 -17.35 11.13
CA PRO A 25 -13.85 -17.41 10.25
C PRO A 25 -12.93 -16.19 10.45
N PHE A 26 -11.63 -16.40 10.26
CA PHE A 26 -10.67 -15.32 10.27
C PHE A 26 -10.67 -14.60 8.90
N VAL A 27 -10.80 -13.29 8.92
CA VAL A 27 -10.65 -12.40 7.75
C VAL A 27 -10.15 -11.03 8.22
N ILE A 28 -9.58 -10.24 7.33
CA ILE A 28 -9.13 -8.86 7.58
C ILE A 28 -9.85 -7.91 6.62
N PRO A 29 -10.56 -6.89 7.11
CA PRO A 29 -10.94 -6.65 8.51
C PRO A 29 -11.82 -7.75 9.06
N GLU A 30 -11.77 -7.95 10.39
CA GLU A 30 -12.57 -8.97 11.06
C GLU A 30 -14.08 -8.70 10.95
N LEU A 31 -14.87 -9.77 10.89
CA LEU A 31 -16.32 -9.66 10.80
C LEU A 31 -16.93 -9.06 12.06
N LYS A 32 -17.86 -8.15 11.92
CA LYS A 32 -18.62 -7.60 13.07
C LYS A 32 -19.60 -8.62 13.65
N GLU A 33 -20.41 -9.24 12.79
CA GLU A 33 -21.44 -10.18 13.21
C GLU A 33 -21.24 -11.53 12.50
N TRP A 34 -21.21 -12.60 13.27
CA TRP A 34 -21.19 -13.98 12.79
C TRP A 34 -22.16 -14.84 13.58
N LYS A 35 -23.03 -15.54 12.86
CA LYS A 35 -23.87 -16.58 13.43
C LYS A 35 -23.57 -17.90 12.76
N GLY A 36 -22.81 -18.75 13.45
CA GLY A 36 -22.42 -20.06 12.95
C GLY A 36 -23.62 -20.97 12.69
N GLY A 37 -23.60 -21.64 11.53
CA GLY A 37 -24.43 -22.78 11.22
C GLY A 37 -23.71 -24.10 11.51
N THR A 38 -24.15 -25.19 10.87
CA THR A 38 -23.52 -26.51 10.96
C THR A 38 -23.14 -27.03 9.59
N GLY A 39 -21.96 -27.65 9.49
CA GLY A 39 -21.42 -28.17 8.23
C GLY A 39 -20.84 -27.08 7.33
N GLU A 40 -20.45 -27.45 6.12
CA GLU A 40 -19.68 -26.63 5.19
C GLU A 40 -20.33 -26.61 3.80
N LEU A 41 -19.93 -25.64 2.96
CA LEU A 41 -20.18 -25.58 1.53
C LEU A 41 -18.84 -25.48 0.81
N THR A 42 -18.50 -26.45 -0.03
CA THR A 42 -17.24 -26.47 -0.77
C THR A 42 -17.40 -25.76 -2.11
N LEU A 43 -16.50 -24.78 -2.36
CA LEU A 43 -16.33 -24.16 -3.67
C LEU A 43 -15.47 -25.06 -4.57
N ASN A 44 -15.81 -25.13 -5.84
CA ASN A 44 -15.09 -25.93 -6.83
C ASN A 44 -15.35 -25.40 -8.25
N GLU A 45 -14.81 -26.07 -9.26
CA GLU A 45 -14.94 -25.69 -10.68
C GLU A 45 -16.39 -25.63 -11.19
N GLN A 46 -17.34 -26.28 -10.52
CA GLN A 46 -18.76 -26.26 -10.86
C GLN A 46 -19.50 -25.09 -10.20
N THR A 47 -18.86 -24.38 -9.26
CA THR A 47 -19.43 -23.19 -8.62
C THR A 47 -19.66 -22.11 -9.67
N ARG A 48 -20.88 -21.55 -9.71
CA ARG A 48 -21.23 -20.44 -10.59
C ARG A 48 -21.41 -19.18 -9.77
N ILE A 49 -21.17 -18.02 -10.40
CA ILE A 49 -21.48 -16.70 -9.85
C ILE A 49 -22.73 -16.20 -10.59
N VAL A 50 -23.80 -16.00 -9.84
CA VAL A 50 -25.11 -15.65 -10.40
C VAL A 50 -25.51 -14.24 -9.96
N TYR A 51 -26.00 -13.44 -10.89
CA TYR A 51 -26.50 -12.08 -10.63
C TYR A 51 -27.87 -11.84 -11.30
N PRO A 52 -28.68 -10.86 -10.80
CA PRO A 52 -29.98 -10.56 -11.39
C PRO A 52 -29.84 -9.87 -12.75
N LYS A 53 -30.89 -9.99 -13.58
CA LYS A 53 -30.97 -9.29 -14.87
C LYS A 53 -30.85 -7.76 -14.73
N ASN A 54 -30.28 -7.13 -15.76
CA ASN A 54 -30.15 -5.67 -15.85
C ASN A 54 -29.36 -5.04 -14.67
N GLN A 55 -28.31 -5.71 -14.20
CA GLN A 55 -27.43 -5.23 -13.14
C GLN A 55 -25.96 -5.22 -13.62
N PRO A 56 -25.54 -4.24 -14.46
CA PRO A 56 -24.22 -4.20 -15.07
C PRO A 56 -23.07 -4.12 -14.04
N GLU A 57 -23.29 -3.43 -12.92
CA GLU A 57 -22.28 -3.38 -11.85
C GLU A 57 -22.08 -4.73 -11.18
N LEU A 58 -23.16 -5.51 -10.93
CA LEU A 58 -23.04 -6.85 -10.38
C LEU A 58 -22.42 -7.83 -11.40
N GLN A 59 -22.68 -7.66 -12.68
CA GLN A 59 -22.01 -8.39 -13.74
C GLN A 59 -20.51 -8.14 -13.73
N ARG A 60 -20.09 -6.88 -13.64
CA ARG A 60 -18.68 -6.48 -13.53
C ARG A 60 -18.03 -7.11 -12.30
N ILE A 61 -18.69 -7.03 -11.13
CA ILE A 61 -18.18 -7.65 -9.89
C ILE A 61 -18.08 -9.17 -10.05
N ALA A 62 -19.06 -9.83 -10.67
CA ALA A 62 -19.02 -11.27 -10.93
C ALA A 62 -17.80 -11.65 -11.81
N GLN A 63 -17.50 -10.84 -12.85
CA GLN A 63 -16.31 -11.05 -13.68
C GLN A 63 -15.03 -10.90 -12.87
N MET A 64 -14.92 -9.85 -12.04
CA MET A 64 -13.76 -9.65 -11.18
C MET A 64 -13.53 -10.83 -10.22
N VAL A 65 -14.60 -11.36 -9.61
CA VAL A 65 -14.50 -12.55 -8.74
C VAL A 65 -14.07 -13.79 -9.51
N ALA A 66 -14.54 -13.98 -10.74
CA ALA A 66 -14.13 -15.09 -11.58
C ALA A 66 -12.65 -15.02 -11.96
N ASP A 67 -12.16 -13.82 -12.28
CA ASP A 67 -10.75 -13.55 -12.57
C ASP A 67 -9.89 -13.77 -11.31
N ASP A 68 -10.34 -13.28 -10.14
CA ASP A 68 -9.68 -13.49 -8.86
C ASP A 68 -9.59 -14.98 -8.48
N CYS A 69 -10.65 -15.76 -8.73
CA CYS A 69 -10.63 -17.21 -8.50
C CYS A 69 -9.62 -17.93 -9.40
N LYS A 70 -9.47 -17.47 -10.65
CA LYS A 70 -8.44 -17.99 -11.54
C LYS A 70 -7.03 -17.75 -10.99
N GLU A 71 -6.76 -16.54 -10.51
CA GLU A 71 -5.46 -16.17 -9.93
C GLU A 71 -5.15 -16.91 -8.62
N MET A 72 -6.17 -17.12 -7.77
CA MET A 72 -5.98 -17.69 -6.44
C MET A 72 -6.09 -19.21 -6.39
N PHE A 73 -6.99 -19.79 -7.20
CA PHE A 73 -7.39 -21.21 -7.09
C PHE A 73 -7.20 -21.99 -8.38
N ASN A 74 -6.71 -21.35 -9.44
CA ASN A 74 -6.46 -21.93 -10.76
C ASN A 74 -7.73 -22.52 -11.43
N TYR A 75 -8.92 -22.00 -11.12
CA TYR A 75 -10.16 -22.27 -11.84
C TYR A 75 -10.98 -20.99 -12.01
N THR A 76 -11.80 -20.96 -13.06
CA THR A 76 -12.67 -19.81 -13.39
C THR A 76 -14.13 -20.21 -13.23
N PRO A 77 -14.85 -19.69 -12.19
CA PRO A 77 -16.27 -19.91 -12.04
C PRO A 77 -17.07 -19.43 -13.25
N THR A 78 -18.09 -20.18 -13.65
CA THR A 78 -19.03 -19.73 -14.70
C THR A 78 -19.89 -18.60 -14.18
N ILE A 79 -20.01 -17.53 -14.96
CA ILE A 79 -20.88 -16.38 -14.66
C ILE A 79 -22.24 -16.62 -15.33
N ALA A 80 -23.33 -16.44 -14.59
CA ALA A 80 -24.69 -16.66 -15.08
C ALA A 80 -25.65 -15.54 -14.64
N GLU A 81 -26.57 -15.19 -15.51
CA GLU A 81 -27.64 -14.25 -15.23
C GLU A 81 -28.94 -15.00 -14.87
N GLY A 82 -29.62 -14.59 -13.80
CA GLY A 82 -30.99 -15.03 -13.49
C GLY A 82 -31.09 -16.11 -12.43
N LYS A 83 -31.52 -17.35 -12.78
CA LYS A 83 -31.87 -18.39 -11.80
C LYS A 83 -30.63 -19.06 -11.20
N SER A 84 -30.60 -19.13 -9.87
CA SER A 84 -29.58 -19.84 -9.10
C SER A 84 -29.97 -21.30 -8.81
N GLN A 85 -28.96 -22.10 -8.52
CA GLN A 85 -29.06 -23.49 -8.09
C GLN A 85 -28.21 -23.73 -6.83
N LYS A 86 -28.25 -24.96 -6.32
CA LYS A 86 -27.39 -25.36 -5.19
C LYS A 86 -25.92 -25.26 -5.59
N GLY A 87 -25.07 -24.75 -4.69
CA GLY A 87 -23.64 -24.55 -4.92
C GLY A 87 -23.25 -23.18 -5.50
N ASP A 88 -24.22 -22.39 -5.96
CA ASP A 88 -23.97 -21.07 -6.56
C ASP A 88 -23.57 -20.01 -5.53
N ILE A 89 -22.81 -19.01 -5.98
CA ILE A 89 -22.61 -17.70 -5.32
C ILE A 89 -23.57 -16.71 -5.99
N ILE A 90 -24.49 -16.15 -5.21
CA ILE A 90 -25.52 -15.23 -5.69
C ILE A 90 -25.17 -13.82 -5.22
N LEU A 91 -25.00 -12.89 -6.16
CA LEU A 91 -24.83 -11.46 -5.90
C LEU A 91 -26.18 -10.75 -6.01
N ALA A 92 -26.53 -9.91 -5.01
CA ALA A 92 -27.82 -9.23 -5.00
C ALA A 92 -27.73 -7.83 -4.40
N LEU A 93 -28.54 -6.89 -4.91
CA LEU A 93 -28.81 -5.62 -4.23
C LEU A 93 -30.04 -5.75 -3.36
N LYS A 94 -29.93 -5.44 -2.08
CA LYS A 94 -31.02 -5.51 -1.10
C LYS A 94 -30.89 -4.35 -0.12
N LYS A 95 -31.93 -3.53 -0.03
CA LYS A 95 -31.99 -2.41 0.93
C LYS A 95 -31.93 -2.91 2.38
N ASP A 96 -30.97 -2.40 3.13
CA ASP A 96 -30.84 -2.61 4.57
C ASP A 96 -30.16 -1.37 5.18
N LYS A 97 -30.95 -0.54 5.90
CA LYS A 97 -30.47 0.72 6.47
C LYS A 97 -29.34 0.54 7.50
N LYS A 98 -29.28 -0.63 8.18
CA LYS A 98 -28.26 -0.90 9.20
C LYS A 98 -26.88 -1.20 8.59
N LEU A 99 -26.83 -1.61 7.33
CA LEU A 99 -25.59 -1.87 6.62
C LEU A 99 -24.93 -0.60 6.04
N GLY A 100 -25.68 0.50 5.93
CA GLY A 100 -25.19 1.70 5.25
C GLY A 100 -24.91 1.44 3.78
N LYS A 101 -24.05 2.25 3.16
CA LYS A 101 -23.69 2.09 1.73
C LYS A 101 -22.71 0.94 1.49
N GLU A 102 -21.74 0.76 2.37
CA GLU A 102 -20.60 -0.14 2.18
C GLU A 102 -20.76 -1.50 2.88
N GLY A 103 -21.77 -1.65 3.75
CA GLY A 103 -22.00 -2.91 4.45
C GLY A 103 -22.64 -3.97 3.57
N TYR A 104 -22.52 -5.23 4.00
CA TYR A 104 -23.02 -6.41 3.29
C TYR A 104 -23.51 -7.49 4.26
N ALA A 105 -24.31 -8.40 3.73
CA ALA A 105 -24.71 -9.63 4.40
C ALA A 105 -24.39 -10.85 3.53
N ILE A 106 -23.88 -11.91 4.14
CA ILE A 106 -23.62 -13.19 3.48
C ILE A 106 -24.36 -14.28 4.24
N ASN A 107 -25.11 -15.11 3.51
CA ASN A 107 -25.68 -16.37 4.02
C ASN A 107 -25.03 -17.55 3.29
N ILE A 108 -24.33 -18.40 4.03
CA ILE A 108 -23.71 -19.62 3.54
C ILE A 108 -24.55 -20.81 4.00
N SER A 109 -25.25 -21.44 3.06
CA SER A 109 -26.15 -22.58 3.31
C SER A 109 -25.88 -23.72 2.30
N ASP A 110 -26.86 -24.10 1.47
CA ASP A 110 -26.67 -24.94 0.29
C ASP A 110 -26.20 -24.15 -0.95
N ARG A 111 -26.13 -22.84 -0.80
CA ARG A 111 -25.61 -21.83 -1.71
C ARG A 111 -25.11 -20.64 -0.90
N ILE A 112 -24.36 -19.73 -1.52
CA ILE A 112 -23.92 -18.48 -0.91
C ILE A 112 -24.79 -17.37 -1.47
N THR A 113 -25.45 -16.60 -0.59
CA THR A 113 -26.15 -15.37 -0.98
C THR A 113 -25.44 -14.18 -0.37
N LEU A 114 -24.82 -13.37 -1.21
CA LEU A 114 -24.18 -12.12 -0.85
C LEU A 114 -25.08 -10.96 -1.28
N SER A 115 -25.52 -10.17 -0.34
CA SER A 115 -26.40 -9.02 -0.58
C SER A 115 -25.90 -7.76 0.13
N ALA A 116 -26.13 -6.60 -0.49
CA ALA A 116 -25.77 -5.30 0.05
C ALA A 116 -26.73 -4.22 -0.47
N PRO A 117 -26.82 -3.04 0.19
CA PRO A 117 -27.61 -1.92 -0.31
C PRO A 117 -27.08 -1.34 -1.62
N GLU A 118 -25.77 -1.31 -1.81
CA GLU A 118 -25.07 -0.79 -3.00
C GLU A 118 -24.01 -1.77 -3.50
N ALA A 119 -23.56 -1.63 -4.75
CA ALA A 119 -22.59 -2.50 -5.39
C ALA A 119 -21.25 -2.56 -4.65
N VAL A 120 -20.82 -1.47 -4.05
CA VAL A 120 -19.60 -1.41 -3.23
C VAL A 120 -19.64 -2.38 -2.05
N GLY A 121 -20.79 -2.52 -1.38
CA GLY A 121 -20.95 -3.49 -0.30
C GLY A 121 -20.91 -4.93 -0.81
N VAL A 122 -21.50 -5.22 -1.99
CA VAL A 122 -21.36 -6.52 -2.65
C VAL A 122 -19.88 -6.81 -2.92
N TYR A 123 -19.15 -5.83 -3.46
CA TYR A 123 -17.71 -5.98 -3.73
C TYR A 123 -16.92 -6.30 -2.45
N TRP A 124 -17.13 -5.57 -1.34
CA TRP A 124 -16.47 -5.87 -0.06
C TRP A 124 -16.81 -7.27 0.47
N GLY A 125 -18.06 -7.69 0.32
CA GLY A 125 -18.45 -9.06 0.68
C GLY A 125 -17.74 -10.14 -0.13
N THR A 126 -17.44 -9.88 -1.41
CA THR A 126 -16.64 -10.82 -2.24
C THR A 126 -15.20 -10.95 -1.73
N ARG A 127 -14.60 -9.85 -1.22
CA ARG A 127 -13.25 -9.89 -0.59
C ARG A 127 -13.25 -10.78 0.65
N THR A 128 -14.30 -10.71 1.46
CA THR A 128 -14.49 -11.63 2.59
C THR A 128 -14.56 -13.08 2.15
N LEU A 129 -15.37 -13.40 1.13
CA LEU A 129 -15.48 -14.78 0.61
C LEU A 129 -14.14 -15.29 0.07
N LEU A 130 -13.38 -14.46 -0.66
CA LEU A 130 -12.06 -14.85 -1.17
C LEU A 130 -11.06 -15.10 -0.05
N GLN A 131 -11.03 -14.26 0.99
CA GLN A 131 -10.15 -14.47 2.15
C GLN A 131 -10.53 -15.73 2.94
N MET A 132 -11.81 -16.09 3.03
CA MET A 132 -12.23 -17.36 3.61
C MET A 132 -11.79 -18.55 2.72
N ALA A 133 -12.03 -18.45 1.40
CA ALA A 133 -11.74 -19.50 0.44
C ALA A 133 -10.23 -19.78 0.27
N GLU A 134 -9.37 -18.77 0.38
CA GLU A 134 -7.91 -18.99 0.29
C GLU A 134 -7.34 -19.78 1.48
N GLN A 135 -8.03 -19.78 2.61
CA GLN A 135 -7.67 -20.58 3.77
C GLN A 135 -8.25 -22.00 3.67
N ASN A 136 -9.47 -22.13 3.17
CA ASN A 136 -10.12 -23.42 2.90
C ASN A 136 -11.27 -23.22 1.92
N LEU A 137 -11.28 -23.95 0.80
CA LEU A 137 -12.38 -23.93 -0.17
C LEU A 137 -13.69 -24.50 0.41
N SER A 138 -13.66 -25.24 1.52
CA SER A 138 -14.84 -25.66 2.28
C SER A 138 -15.18 -24.58 3.30
N LEU A 139 -16.15 -23.74 2.96
CA LEU A 139 -16.57 -22.60 3.77
C LEU A 139 -17.56 -23.02 4.86
N PRO A 140 -17.38 -22.56 6.12
CA PRO A 140 -18.32 -22.85 7.20
C PRO A 140 -19.68 -22.22 6.92
N LYS A 141 -20.76 -22.99 7.04
CA LYS A 141 -22.12 -22.46 6.95
C LYS A 141 -22.41 -21.52 8.09
N GLY A 142 -23.14 -20.44 7.78
CA GLY A 142 -23.49 -19.40 8.75
C GLY A 142 -23.93 -18.11 8.09
N GLU A 143 -24.18 -17.11 8.92
CA GLU A 143 -24.65 -15.79 8.51
C GLU A 143 -23.64 -14.73 8.95
N ILE A 144 -23.28 -13.84 8.02
CA ILE A 144 -22.40 -12.68 8.22
C ILE A 144 -23.22 -11.41 8.01
N ARG A 145 -23.04 -10.43 8.89
CA ARG A 145 -23.39 -9.02 8.67
C ARG A 145 -22.20 -8.17 9.03
N ASP A 146 -21.76 -7.34 8.10
CA ASP A 146 -20.51 -6.59 8.26
C ASP A 146 -20.61 -5.22 7.57
N PHE A 147 -20.02 -4.20 8.17
CA PHE A 147 -20.07 -2.81 7.71
C PHE A 147 -18.95 -1.99 8.37
N PRO A 148 -18.42 -0.95 7.69
CA PRO A 148 -17.38 -0.11 8.27
C PRO A 148 -17.94 0.87 9.31
N ASP A 149 -17.10 1.19 10.32
CA ASP A 149 -17.38 2.26 11.26
C ASP A 149 -16.97 3.64 10.71
N TYR A 150 -15.96 3.67 9.81
CA TYR A 150 -15.45 4.90 9.24
C TYR A 150 -15.49 4.87 7.71
N GLY A 151 -15.91 5.99 7.12
CA GLY A 151 -16.08 6.13 5.67
C GLY A 151 -14.76 6.25 4.90
N ILE A 152 -13.69 6.83 5.50
CA ILE A 152 -12.37 6.94 4.91
C ILE A 152 -11.43 5.95 5.58
N ARG A 153 -10.81 5.11 4.77
CA ARG A 153 -9.84 4.10 5.17
C ARG A 153 -8.68 4.19 4.19
N GLY A 154 -7.66 5.00 4.56
CA GLY A 154 -6.74 5.54 3.60
C GLY A 154 -5.27 5.15 3.80
N PHE A 155 -4.53 5.34 2.71
CA PHE A 155 -3.09 5.29 2.64
C PHE A 155 -2.57 6.43 1.78
N MET A 156 -1.44 7.04 2.16
CA MET A 156 -0.73 8.02 1.37
C MET A 156 0.69 7.54 1.07
N ILE A 157 1.16 7.78 -0.15
CA ILE A 157 2.52 7.47 -0.56
C ILE A 157 3.21 8.67 -1.21
N ASP A 158 4.40 9.00 -0.71
CA ASP A 158 5.27 10.02 -1.28
C ASP A 158 5.98 9.49 -2.53
N CYS A 159 5.48 9.90 -3.69
CA CYS A 159 6.10 9.66 -5.00
C CYS A 159 7.04 10.80 -5.40
N GLY A 160 6.92 11.97 -4.80
CA GLY A 160 7.75 13.13 -5.07
C GLY A 160 9.22 12.87 -4.78
N ARG A 161 9.55 12.51 -3.54
CA ARG A 161 10.94 12.26 -3.11
C ARG A 161 11.51 10.95 -3.63
N LYS A 162 10.66 9.96 -3.95
CA LYS A 162 11.06 8.70 -4.58
C LYS A 162 10.06 8.30 -5.64
N PHE A 163 10.54 8.05 -6.86
CA PHE A 163 9.67 7.50 -7.91
C PHE A 163 9.19 6.08 -7.53
N ILE A 164 7.89 5.91 -7.56
CA ILE A 164 7.21 4.62 -7.34
C ILE A 164 6.64 4.16 -8.67
N PRO A 165 7.07 3.01 -9.23
CA PRO A 165 6.59 2.56 -10.55
C PRO A 165 5.08 2.34 -10.58
N VAL A 166 4.42 2.70 -11.69
CA VAL A 166 2.96 2.61 -11.84
C VAL A 166 2.42 1.20 -11.64
N HIS A 167 3.19 0.15 -12.00
CA HIS A 167 2.77 -1.23 -11.78
C HIS A 167 2.63 -1.55 -10.28
N TYR A 168 3.50 -1.00 -9.41
CA TYR A 168 3.37 -1.14 -7.97
C TYR A 168 2.13 -0.41 -7.43
N LEU A 169 1.86 0.80 -7.91
CA LEU A 169 0.64 1.54 -7.52
C LEU A 169 -0.62 0.77 -7.91
N ARG A 170 -0.63 0.12 -9.07
CA ARG A 170 -1.73 -0.75 -9.52
C ARG A 170 -1.92 -1.97 -8.61
N ASP A 171 -0.82 -2.61 -8.23
CA ASP A 171 -0.88 -3.73 -7.29
C ASP A 171 -1.35 -3.25 -5.91
N TYR A 172 -0.90 -2.06 -5.48
CA TYR A 172 -1.30 -1.51 -4.20
C TYR A 172 -2.79 -1.15 -4.13
N VAL A 173 -3.39 -0.68 -5.22
CA VAL A 173 -4.85 -0.52 -5.36
C VAL A 173 -5.58 -1.84 -5.10
N LYS A 174 -5.10 -2.95 -5.70
CA LYS A 174 -5.69 -4.28 -5.48
C LYS A 174 -5.54 -4.73 -4.02
N ILE A 175 -4.37 -4.51 -3.42
CA ILE A 175 -4.10 -4.81 -2.01
C ILE A 175 -5.07 -4.03 -1.11
N MET A 176 -5.16 -2.72 -1.30
CA MET A 176 -6.09 -1.88 -0.54
C MET A 176 -7.53 -2.39 -0.63
N ALA A 177 -7.99 -2.67 -1.85
CA ALA A 177 -9.32 -3.20 -2.09
C ALA A 177 -9.54 -4.56 -1.42
N TYR A 178 -8.56 -5.46 -1.44
CA TYR A 178 -8.65 -6.78 -0.83
C TYR A 178 -8.85 -6.71 0.68
N TYR A 179 -8.28 -5.69 1.33
CA TYR A 179 -8.43 -5.37 2.75
C TYR A 179 -9.47 -4.27 3.02
N LYS A 180 -10.36 -3.96 2.07
CA LYS A 180 -11.48 -3.00 2.19
C LYS A 180 -11.04 -1.57 2.53
N MET A 181 -9.80 -1.18 2.16
CA MET A 181 -9.36 0.21 2.16
C MET A 181 -9.87 0.91 0.88
N ASN A 182 -10.22 2.20 0.97
CA ASN A 182 -10.94 2.88 -0.11
C ASN A 182 -10.41 4.26 -0.51
N CYS A 183 -9.28 4.70 0.05
CA CYS A 183 -8.75 6.04 -0.20
C CYS A 183 -7.23 5.99 -0.36
N PHE A 184 -6.73 6.27 -1.57
CA PHE A 184 -5.31 6.24 -1.89
C PHE A 184 -4.82 7.63 -2.32
N GLN A 185 -4.11 8.33 -1.44
CA GLN A 185 -3.51 9.63 -1.72
C GLN A 185 -2.12 9.43 -2.33
N ILE A 186 -1.86 10.11 -3.46
CA ILE A 186 -0.59 10.07 -4.17
C ILE A 186 0.02 11.46 -4.15
N HIS A 187 1.09 11.62 -3.40
CA HIS A 187 1.85 12.85 -3.24
C HIS A 187 2.83 13.00 -4.41
N LEU A 188 2.53 13.93 -5.34
CA LEU A 188 3.15 13.98 -6.67
C LEU A 188 4.41 14.85 -6.75
N ASN A 189 4.63 15.77 -5.80
CA ASN A 189 5.82 16.61 -5.77
C ASN A 189 6.38 16.78 -4.37
N ASP A 190 7.69 16.78 -4.29
CA ASP A 190 8.42 17.12 -3.07
C ASP A 190 9.91 17.31 -3.35
N ASN A 191 10.68 17.57 -2.27
CA ASN A 191 12.13 17.75 -2.33
C ASN A 191 12.85 17.13 -1.13
N GLY A 192 14.13 16.88 -1.32
CA GLY A 192 15.02 16.46 -0.23
C GLY A 192 15.39 17.63 0.70
N PHE A 193 15.96 17.27 1.85
CA PHE A 193 16.51 18.27 2.77
C PHE A 193 17.83 18.82 2.26
N LYS A 194 17.89 20.11 2.04
CA LYS A 194 19.06 20.87 1.53
C LYS A 194 20.39 20.46 2.19
N GLN A 195 20.37 20.20 3.49
CA GLN A 195 21.54 19.79 4.26
C GLN A 195 22.22 18.51 3.76
N PHE A 196 21.51 17.64 3.05
CA PHE A 196 22.05 16.43 2.44
C PHE A 196 22.63 16.66 1.03
N PHE A 197 22.49 17.90 0.51
CA PHE A 197 22.90 18.31 -0.83
C PHE A 197 23.83 19.54 -0.75
N GLU A 198 24.86 19.47 0.08
CA GLU A 198 25.90 20.51 0.27
C GLU A 198 25.35 21.89 0.71
N ASN A 199 24.15 21.93 1.33
CA ASN A 199 23.39 23.15 1.64
C ASN A 199 23.10 24.04 0.42
N ASP A 200 22.96 23.44 -0.73
CA ASP A 200 22.76 24.12 -2.00
C ASP A 200 21.38 23.75 -2.59
N TRP A 201 20.51 24.73 -2.80
CA TRP A 201 19.18 24.49 -3.37
C TRP A 201 19.24 23.98 -4.81
N ASP A 202 20.20 24.42 -5.62
CA ASP A 202 20.34 23.97 -7.01
C ASP A 202 20.76 22.50 -7.11
N LYS A 203 21.44 21.98 -6.06
CA LYS A 203 21.83 20.58 -5.95
C LYS A 203 20.82 19.72 -5.21
N THR A 204 19.89 20.35 -4.48
CA THR A 204 18.89 19.63 -3.70
C THR A 204 17.93 18.88 -4.62
N TYR A 205 17.78 17.60 -4.36
CA TYR A 205 16.85 16.77 -5.14
C TYR A 205 15.42 17.28 -5.01
N ALA A 206 14.71 17.38 -6.12
CA ALA A 206 13.30 17.73 -6.18
C ALA A 206 12.64 17.11 -7.40
N ALA A 207 11.39 16.73 -7.29
CA ALA A 207 10.67 16.14 -8.41
C ALA A 207 9.17 16.49 -8.40
N PHE A 208 8.61 16.62 -9.60
CA PHE A 208 7.19 16.57 -9.89
C PHE A 208 6.93 15.38 -10.81
N ARG A 209 5.99 14.51 -10.46
CA ARG A 209 5.87 13.17 -11.04
C ARG A 209 4.83 13.00 -12.12
N LEU A 210 4.06 14.03 -12.47
CA LEU A 210 3.04 13.91 -13.51
C LEU A 210 3.45 14.67 -14.76
N GLU A 211 3.23 14.06 -15.93
CA GLU A 211 3.46 14.69 -17.23
C GLU A 211 2.68 16.02 -17.35
N SER A 212 3.36 17.06 -17.83
CA SER A 212 2.77 18.37 -18.06
C SER A 212 3.05 18.83 -19.50
N ASP A 213 1.99 19.17 -20.23
CA ASP A 213 2.06 19.79 -21.54
C ASP A 213 2.14 21.32 -21.42
N THR A 214 1.53 21.89 -20.37
CA THR A 214 1.54 23.33 -20.10
C THR A 214 2.94 23.81 -19.73
N TYR A 215 3.69 22.97 -19.00
CA TYR A 215 5.03 23.28 -18.51
C TYR A 215 6.06 22.23 -18.96
N PRO A 216 6.45 22.21 -20.26
CA PRO A 216 7.40 21.25 -20.79
C PRO A 216 8.75 21.32 -20.06
N GLY A 217 9.20 20.19 -19.51
CA GLY A 217 10.45 20.11 -18.75
C GLY A 217 10.30 20.21 -17.23
N LEU A 218 9.10 20.47 -16.71
CA LEU A 218 8.79 20.43 -15.29
C LEU A 218 8.86 19.00 -14.72
N THR A 219 8.39 18.04 -15.51
CA THR A 219 8.28 16.63 -15.12
C THR A 219 9.64 16.01 -14.86
N ALA A 220 9.76 15.24 -13.77
CA ALA A 220 10.99 14.60 -13.35
C ALA A 220 11.53 13.58 -14.38
N ARG A 221 12.87 13.56 -14.58
CA ARG A 221 13.54 12.71 -15.59
C ARG A 221 13.89 11.33 -15.07
N ASP A 222 14.02 11.16 -13.77
CA ASP A 222 14.37 9.90 -13.10
C ASP A 222 13.18 8.95 -12.92
N GLY A 223 11.99 9.37 -13.37
CA GLY A 223 10.75 8.62 -13.38
C GLY A 223 9.53 9.52 -13.18
N HIS A 224 8.49 9.26 -13.93
CA HIS A 224 7.23 10.00 -13.87
C HIS A 224 6.08 9.15 -14.41
N TYR A 225 4.87 9.64 -14.25
CA TYR A 225 3.66 9.07 -14.83
C TYR A 225 3.21 9.91 -16.03
N THR A 226 2.94 9.27 -17.15
CA THR A 226 2.19 9.93 -18.23
C THR A 226 0.77 10.21 -17.75
N LYS A 227 0.11 11.21 -18.33
CA LYS A 227 -1.32 11.48 -18.07
C LYS A 227 -2.17 10.23 -18.28
N LYS A 228 -1.87 9.48 -19.36
CA LYS A 228 -2.58 8.23 -19.66
C LYS A 228 -2.39 7.17 -18.58
N GLU A 229 -1.17 6.93 -18.12
CA GLU A 229 -0.91 5.95 -17.05
C GLU A 229 -1.64 6.33 -15.77
N PHE A 230 -1.69 7.64 -15.43
CA PHE A 230 -2.36 8.12 -14.24
C PHE A 230 -3.89 8.03 -14.35
N ILE A 231 -4.46 8.28 -15.52
CA ILE A 231 -5.89 8.06 -15.82
C ILE A 231 -6.21 6.57 -15.71
N ASP A 232 -5.42 5.69 -16.36
CA ASP A 232 -5.63 4.24 -16.34
C ASP A 232 -5.53 3.67 -14.90
N LEU A 233 -4.64 4.23 -14.06
CA LEU A 233 -4.53 3.88 -12.64
C LEU A 233 -5.81 4.25 -11.87
N GLN A 234 -6.36 5.45 -12.11
CA GLN A 234 -7.61 5.88 -11.48
C GLN A 234 -8.80 5.04 -11.93
N ILE A 235 -8.90 4.69 -13.22
CA ILE A 235 -9.94 3.79 -13.74
C ILE A 235 -9.85 2.41 -13.07
N LEU A 236 -8.64 1.86 -12.91
CA LEU A 236 -8.44 0.62 -12.16
C LEU A 236 -8.94 0.77 -10.72
N ALA A 237 -8.58 1.85 -10.05
CA ALA A 237 -8.97 2.11 -8.67
C ALA A 237 -10.49 2.27 -8.51
N GLU A 238 -11.15 3.02 -9.40
CA GLU A 238 -12.62 3.16 -9.45
C GLU A 238 -13.30 1.79 -9.57
N ASN A 239 -12.77 0.92 -10.45
CA ASN A 239 -13.29 -0.45 -10.61
C ASN A 239 -13.16 -1.29 -9.35
N HIS A 240 -12.18 -1.02 -8.50
CA HIS A 240 -11.96 -1.66 -7.21
C HIS A 240 -12.56 -0.90 -6.02
N PHE A 241 -13.37 0.15 -6.26
CA PHE A 241 -13.96 1.01 -5.24
C PHE A 241 -12.92 1.69 -4.33
N VAL A 242 -11.76 2.01 -4.89
CA VAL A 242 -10.72 2.82 -4.27
C VAL A 242 -10.67 4.17 -4.98
N GLU A 243 -10.78 5.27 -4.23
CA GLU A 243 -10.59 6.60 -4.80
C GLU A 243 -9.11 6.98 -4.73
N ILE A 244 -8.53 7.41 -5.84
CA ILE A 244 -7.22 8.06 -5.85
C ILE A 244 -7.42 9.55 -5.61
N ILE A 245 -6.72 10.08 -4.60
CA ILE A 245 -6.63 11.51 -4.31
C ILE A 245 -5.26 11.97 -4.80
N PRO A 246 -5.16 12.63 -5.96
CA PRO A 246 -3.92 13.24 -6.40
C PRO A 246 -3.60 14.45 -5.49
N GLU A 247 -2.33 14.58 -5.14
CA GLU A 247 -1.84 15.72 -4.36
C GLU A 247 -0.78 16.48 -5.14
N ILE A 248 -1.01 17.79 -5.29
CA ILE A 248 0.00 18.77 -5.68
C ILE A 248 0.22 19.64 -4.46
N ASP A 249 1.34 19.42 -3.78
CA ASP A 249 1.64 20.15 -2.55
C ASP A 249 2.24 21.52 -2.85
N ALA A 250 1.64 22.53 -2.24
CA ALA A 250 2.04 23.92 -2.28
C ALA A 250 1.43 24.70 -1.09
N PRO A 251 2.04 25.78 -0.59
CA PRO A 251 3.17 26.53 -1.17
C PRO A 251 4.55 26.18 -0.63
N ALA A 252 4.68 25.24 0.31
CA ALA A 252 5.94 24.58 0.67
C ALA A 252 6.12 23.29 -0.16
N HIS A 253 7.24 22.58 -0.01
CA HIS A 253 7.57 21.35 -0.75
C HIS A 253 7.61 21.52 -2.28
N THR A 254 7.95 22.73 -2.75
CA THR A 254 7.78 23.18 -4.13
C THR A 254 9.08 23.42 -4.87
N LEU A 255 10.21 22.87 -4.38
CA LEU A 255 11.52 23.11 -5.01
C LEU A 255 11.54 22.67 -6.49
N ALA A 256 10.80 21.62 -6.87
CA ALA A 256 10.68 21.21 -8.25
C ALA A 256 10.10 22.32 -9.14
N PHE A 257 9.15 23.10 -8.62
CA PHE A 257 8.57 24.25 -9.32
C PHE A 257 9.55 25.42 -9.39
N ALA A 258 10.29 25.67 -8.30
CA ALA A 258 11.33 26.69 -8.27
C ALA A 258 12.55 26.32 -9.15
N HIS A 259 12.89 25.06 -9.32
CA HIS A 259 13.91 24.64 -10.29
C HIS A 259 13.47 24.91 -11.72
N TYR A 260 12.16 24.72 -12.01
CA TYR A 260 11.60 25.02 -13.33
C TYR A 260 11.49 26.53 -13.60
N LEU A 261 10.98 27.28 -12.64
CA LEU A 261 10.77 28.74 -12.72
C LEU A 261 11.35 29.41 -11.46
N PRO A 262 12.66 29.71 -11.43
CA PRO A 262 13.35 30.18 -10.22
C PRO A 262 12.77 31.46 -9.59
N GLU A 263 12.10 32.29 -10.37
CA GLU A 263 11.52 33.55 -9.90
C GLU A 263 10.30 33.38 -8.98
N ILE A 264 9.66 32.18 -8.95
CA ILE A 264 8.54 31.90 -8.02
C ILE A 264 9.01 31.28 -6.70
N GLY A 265 10.28 30.89 -6.56
CA GLY A 265 10.86 30.41 -5.32
C GLY A 265 11.14 31.55 -4.34
N SER A 266 10.88 31.34 -3.04
CA SER A 266 11.13 32.34 -2.01
C SER A 266 12.61 32.40 -1.66
N LYS A 267 13.22 33.58 -1.87
CA LYS A 267 14.61 33.84 -1.44
C LYS A 267 14.71 33.99 0.05
N GLU A 268 13.64 34.41 0.72
CA GLU A 268 13.62 34.69 2.15
C GLU A 268 13.39 33.44 3.00
N TYR A 269 12.48 32.55 2.58
CA TYR A 269 12.08 31.39 3.37
C TYR A 269 12.68 30.07 2.88
N GLY A 270 13.31 30.07 1.71
CA GLY A 270 13.90 28.92 1.05
C GLY A 270 13.29 28.68 -0.32
N MET A 271 14.09 28.18 -1.26
CA MET A 271 13.62 27.91 -2.63
C MET A 271 12.61 26.77 -2.71
N ASP A 272 12.45 25.99 -1.67
CA ASP A 272 11.42 24.96 -1.49
C ASP A 272 10.05 25.53 -1.06
N HIS A 273 9.95 26.85 -0.92
CA HIS A 273 8.74 27.61 -0.67
C HIS A 273 8.45 28.55 -1.84
N LEU A 274 7.19 28.68 -2.23
CA LEU A 274 6.78 29.68 -3.23
C LEU A 274 6.78 31.09 -2.64
N ASP A 275 7.17 32.08 -3.42
CA ASP A 275 7.00 33.50 -3.07
C ASP A 275 5.53 33.91 -3.28
N LEU A 276 4.79 34.05 -2.16
CA LEU A 276 3.36 34.37 -2.18
C LEU A 276 3.06 35.86 -2.47
N PHE A 277 4.08 36.71 -2.57
CA PHE A 277 3.93 38.08 -3.01
C PHE A 277 4.15 38.26 -4.52
N ASN A 278 4.65 37.22 -5.18
CA ASN A 278 4.89 37.23 -6.62
C ASN A 278 3.64 36.77 -7.39
N PRO A 279 3.02 37.62 -8.25
CA PRO A 279 1.86 37.22 -9.03
C PRO A 279 2.10 36.03 -9.98
N LYS A 280 3.36 35.83 -10.44
CA LYS A 280 3.73 34.68 -11.27
C LYS A 280 3.57 33.34 -10.56
N THR A 281 3.65 33.31 -9.23
CA THR A 281 3.34 32.13 -8.42
C THR A 281 1.91 31.65 -8.68
N TYR A 282 0.97 32.58 -8.70
CA TYR A 282 -0.44 32.26 -8.94
C TYR A 282 -0.72 31.90 -10.41
N GLU A 283 -0.07 32.59 -11.35
CA GLU A 283 -0.17 32.24 -12.78
C GLU A 283 0.31 30.81 -13.03
N PHE A 284 1.44 30.43 -12.44
CA PHE A 284 2.00 29.07 -12.54
C PHE A 284 1.07 28.03 -11.91
N MET A 285 0.64 28.24 -10.67
CA MET A 285 -0.20 27.28 -9.94
C MET A 285 -1.59 27.16 -10.57
N ASP A 286 -2.19 28.27 -11.03
CA ASP A 286 -3.46 28.25 -11.73
C ASP A 286 -3.37 27.40 -13.02
N GLY A 287 -2.31 27.61 -13.82
CA GLY A 287 -2.05 26.84 -15.03
C GLY A 287 -1.85 25.35 -14.76
N LEU A 288 -1.09 25.03 -13.69
CA LEU A 288 -0.79 23.64 -13.32
C LEU A 288 -2.07 22.90 -12.89
N PHE A 289 -2.87 23.47 -11.98
CA PHE A 289 -4.13 22.84 -11.56
C PHE A 289 -5.14 22.77 -12.73
N LYS A 290 -5.24 23.83 -13.54
CA LYS A 290 -6.14 23.86 -14.69
C LYS A 290 -5.86 22.71 -15.64
N GLU A 291 -4.59 22.41 -15.93
CA GLU A 291 -4.17 21.34 -16.83
C GLU A 291 -4.76 19.97 -16.46
N TYR A 292 -4.88 19.69 -15.16
CA TYR A 292 -5.34 18.38 -14.70
C TYR A 292 -6.82 18.36 -14.32
N LEU A 293 -7.46 19.52 -14.16
CA LEU A 293 -8.84 19.64 -13.67
C LEU A 293 -9.85 20.01 -14.75
N GLU A 294 -9.40 20.66 -15.85
CA GLU A 294 -10.30 21.16 -16.90
C GLU A 294 -10.67 20.05 -17.90
N GLY A 295 -11.89 20.15 -18.46
CA GLY A 295 -12.39 19.28 -19.53
C GLY A 295 -13.46 18.28 -19.04
N GLU A 296 -14.08 17.60 -20.01
CA GLU A 296 -15.11 16.58 -19.75
C GLU A 296 -14.51 15.32 -19.13
N GLU A 297 -13.28 14.96 -19.51
CA GLU A 297 -12.52 13.85 -18.96
C GLU A 297 -11.17 14.37 -18.39
N PRO A 298 -11.20 15.01 -17.21
CA PRO A 298 -10.01 15.58 -16.62
C PRO A 298 -9.01 14.50 -16.19
N VAL A 299 -7.71 14.84 -16.14
CA VAL A 299 -6.66 13.92 -15.67
C VAL A 299 -6.92 13.50 -14.22
N PHE A 300 -7.36 14.42 -13.37
CA PHE A 300 -7.80 14.11 -12.02
C PHE A 300 -9.29 13.73 -12.03
N ARG A 301 -9.56 12.43 -12.09
CA ARG A 301 -10.90 11.87 -12.27
C ARG A 301 -11.74 11.89 -10.99
N GLY A 302 -11.12 11.56 -9.84
CA GLY A 302 -11.79 11.46 -8.54
C GLY A 302 -12.50 12.73 -8.09
N LYS A 303 -13.30 12.61 -7.05
CA LYS A 303 -14.04 13.74 -6.47
C LYS A 303 -13.15 14.68 -5.67
N ARG A 304 -12.05 14.16 -5.12
CA ARG A 304 -11.17 14.86 -4.20
C ARG A 304 -9.82 15.17 -4.84
N VAL A 305 -9.28 16.33 -4.47
CA VAL A 305 -7.92 16.76 -4.84
C VAL A 305 -7.27 17.35 -3.60
N HIS A 306 -6.06 16.91 -3.29
CA HIS A 306 -5.28 17.45 -2.19
C HIS A 306 -4.36 18.56 -2.72
N ILE A 307 -4.39 19.72 -2.06
CA ILE A 307 -3.64 20.90 -2.48
C ILE A 307 -2.43 21.20 -1.56
N GLY A 308 -2.09 20.26 -0.69
CA GLY A 308 -1.01 20.41 0.28
C GLY A 308 -1.36 21.34 1.41
N THR A 309 -0.65 22.46 1.50
CA THR A 309 -0.83 23.58 2.45
C THR A 309 -0.35 23.30 3.87
N ASP A 310 0.80 22.65 3.98
CA ASP A 310 1.53 22.49 5.25
C ASP A 310 2.86 23.28 5.25
N GLU A 311 3.54 23.22 6.36
CA GLU A 311 4.93 23.63 6.64
C GLU A 311 5.43 24.96 6.06
N TYR A 312 4.53 25.90 5.75
CA TYR A 312 4.95 27.24 5.31
C TYR A 312 5.41 28.12 6.47
N SER A 313 6.23 29.13 6.19
CA SER A 313 6.78 30.04 7.21
C SER A 313 5.68 30.83 7.93
N ASN A 314 5.78 30.93 9.26
CA ASN A 314 4.92 31.77 10.12
C ASN A 314 5.69 32.86 10.86
N LYS A 315 6.92 33.16 10.42
CA LYS A 315 7.81 34.13 11.09
C LYS A 315 7.37 35.59 10.92
N ASP A 316 6.65 35.89 9.83
CA ASP A 316 6.13 37.24 9.56
C ASP A 316 4.59 37.17 9.46
N PRO A 317 3.84 38.00 10.22
CA PRO A 317 2.39 38.06 10.14
C PRO A 317 1.85 38.31 8.72
N LYS A 318 2.54 39.13 7.90
CA LYS A 318 2.13 39.39 6.52
C LYS A 318 2.21 38.10 5.66
N VAL A 319 3.23 37.31 5.91
CA VAL A 319 3.40 36.01 5.22
C VAL A 319 2.33 35.03 5.68
N VAL A 320 1.97 35.01 6.95
CA VAL A 320 0.84 34.20 7.46
C VAL A 320 -0.46 34.57 6.77
N GLU A 321 -0.77 35.86 6.62
CA GLU A 321 -1.98 36.30 5.92
C GLU A 321 -1.94 35.88 4.44
N LYS A 322 -0.80 35.99 3.76
CA LYS A 322 -0.63 35.53 2.39
C LYS A 322 -0.77 34.00 2.24
N PHE A 323 -0.25 33.23 3.18
CA PHE A 323 -0.45 31.78 3.22
C PHE A 323 -1.95 31.43 3.37
N ARG A 324 -2.67 32.14 4.22
CA ARG A 324 -4.12 31.95 4.41
C ARG A 324 -4.89 32.34 3.15
N GLU A 325 -4.54 33.47 2.49
CA GLU A 325 -5.10 33.86 1.18
C GLU A 325 -4.86 32.78 0.11
N PHE A 326 -3.63 32.23 0.04
CA PHE A 326 -3.26 31.16 -0.87
C PHE A 326 -4.12 29.90 -0.63
N THR A 327 -4.23 29.49 0.62
CA THR A 327 -5.01 28.31 1.00
C THR A 327 -6.49 28.46 0.62
N ASP A 328 -7.13 29.60 0.99
CA ASP A 328 -8.53 29.87 0.62
C ASP A 328 -8.72 29.93 -0.90
N ARG A 329 -7.79 30.58 -1.61
CA ARG A 329 -7.82 30.66 -3.07
C ARG A 329 -7.83 29.28 -3.71
N TYR A 330 -6.90 28.40 -3.36
CA TYR A 330 -6.79 27.09 -4.03
C TYR A 330 -7.85 26.10 -3.59
N ILE A 331 -8.40 26.21 -2.37
CA ILE A 331 -9.65 25.51 -2.01
C ILE A 331 -10.76 25.88 -3.01
N ARG A 332 -11.01 27.18 -3.20
CA ARG A 332 -12.06 27.63 -4.12
C ARG A 332 -11.76 27.35 -5.58
N TYR A 333 -10.48 27.39 -5.94
CA TYR A 333 -10.05 27.11 -7.32
C TYR A 333 -10.36 25.67 -7.73
N VAL A 334 -9.96 24.68 -6.92
CA VAL A 334 -10.29 23.27 -7.21
C VAL A 334 -11.79 22.99 -7.12
N GLU A 335 -12.52 23.67 -6.23
CA GLU A 335 -13.97 23.56 -6.16
C GLU A 335 -14.68 24.14 -7.40
N SER A 336 -14.10 25.14 -8.06
CA SER A 336 -14.66 25.69 -9.30
C SER A 336 -14.68 24.68 -10.45
N PHE A 337 -13.87 23.62 -10.37
CA PHE A 337 -13.91 22.47 -11.28
C PHE A 337 -14.80 21.30 -10.77
N GLY A 338 -15.62 21.54 -9.75
CA GLY A 338 -16.51 20.52 -9.17
C GLY A 338 -15.82 19.50 -8.27
N LYS A 339 -14.58 19.76 -7.83
CA LYS A 339 -13.84 18.90 -6.91
C LYS A 339 -14.05 19.31 -5.46
N GLN A 340 -13.80 18.41 -4.52
CA GLN A 340 -13.71 18.69 -3.10
C GLN A 340 -12.24 18.84 -2.71
N ALA A 341 -11.90 19.96 -2.09
CA ALA A 341 -10.53 20.23 -1.64
C ALA A 341 -10.19 19.41 -0.39
N CYS A 342 -8.99 18.84 -0.39
CA CYS A 342 -8.32 18.29 0.78
C CYS A 342 -7.06 19.11 1.09
N VAL A 343 -6.76 19.32 2.37
CA VAL A 343 -5.63 20.13 2.85
C VAL A 343 -4.91 19.43 3.99
N TRP A 344 -3.61 19.65 4.11
CA TRP A 344 -2.92 19.36 5.36
C TRP A 344 -3.29 20.40 6.43
N GLY A 345 -3.37 19.96 7.67
CA GLY A 345 -3.64 20.87 8.78
C GLY A 345 -2.46 21.80 9.06
N ALA A 346 -2.68 23.13 8.94
CA ALA A 346 -1.66 24.15 9.16
C ALA A 346 -2.18 25.42 9.86
N LEU A 347 -3.48 25.56 10.10
CA LEU A 347 -4.07 26.84 10.49
C LEU A 347 -3.90 27.22 11.97
N THR A 348 -3.44 26.32 12.83
CA THR A 348 -2.97 26.68 14.18
C THR A 348 -1.55 27.28 14.11
N HIS A 349 -0.68 26.72 13.27
CA HIS A 349 0.66 27.23 12.99
C HIS A 349 0.59 28.59 12.26
N ALA A 350 -0.24 28.69 11.24
CA ALA A 350 -0.50 29.91 10.48
C ALA A 350 -1.73 30.67 11.06
N LYS A 351 -1.65 31.01 12.35
CA LYS A 351 -2.71 31.77 13.02
C LYS A 351 -2.77 33.19 12.49
N GLY A 352 -3.88 33.61 11.88
CA GLY A 352 -4.07 34.92 11.27
C GLY A 352 -5.55 35.29 11.20
N GLU A 353 -5.82 36.48 10.61
CA GLU A 353 -7.17 37.07 10.52
C GLU A 353 -7.86 36.76 9.18
N THR A 354 -7.10 36.53 8.10
CA THR A 354 -7.67 36.19 6.80
C THR A 354 -8.48 34.91 6.89
N PRO A 355 -9.79 34.93 6.54
CA PRO A 355 -10.64 33.76 6.63
C PRO A 355 -10.21 32.71 5.60
N VAL A 356 -10.23 31.44 5.99
CA VAL A 356 -10.02 30.29 5.12
C VAL A 356 -11.29 29.47 5.10
N LYS A 357 -11.77 29.10 3.91
CA LYS A 357 -12.99 28.30 3.74
C LYS A 357 -12.81 26.94 4.40
N SER A 358 -13.82 26.53 5.19
CA SER A 358 -13.88 25.23 5.86
C SER A 358 -15.04 24.36 5.39
N GLU A 359 -16.11 24.96 4.89
CA GLU A 359 -17.27 24.23 4.40
C GLU A 359 -16.88 23.34 3.21
N ASN A 360 -17.27 22.07 3.27
CA ASN A 360 -16.95 21.04 2.27
C ASN A 360 -15.43 20.77 2.08
N VAL A 361 -14.58 21.19 3.02
CA VAL A 361 -13.14 20.94 3.00
C VAL A 361 -12.79 19.80 3.95
N ILE A 362 -11.93 18.89 3.50
CA ILE A 362 -11.39 17.82 4.32
C ILE A 362 -9.97 18.19 4.75
N MET A 363 -9.69 18.08 6.04
CA MET A 363 -8.37 18.37 6.59
C MET A 363 -7.71 17.09 7.11
N SER A 364 -6.53 16.78 6.62
CA SER A 364 -5.64 15.75 7.15
C SER A 364 -4.97 16.26 8.42
N ALA A 365 -5.41 15.75 9.58
CA ALA A 365 -4.93 16.16 10.89
C ALA A 365 -3.73 15.29 11.29
N TRP A 366 -2.52 15.82 11.10
CA TRP A 366 -1.27 15.09 11.27
C TRP A 366 -0.50 15.47 12.54
N TYR A 367 -0.45 16.75 12.87
CA TYR A 367 0.29 17.26 14.03
C TYR A 367 -0.48 18.42 14.72
N ASN A 368 -0.70 18.32 16.04
CA ASN A 368 -1.48 19.31 16.79
C ASN A 368 -0.86 20.72 16.74
N GLY A 369 0.47 20.83 16.69
CA GLY A 369 1.16 22.13 16.59
C GLY A 369 0.86 22.88 15.30
N TYR A 370 0.52 22.17 14.24
CA TYR A 370 0.10 22.75 12.96
C TYR A 370 -1.40 22.97 12.88
N ALA A 371 -2.21 22.01 13.37
CA ALA A 371 -3.67 22.15 13.42
C ALA A 371 -4.23 21.45 14.65
N GLU A 372 -4.73 22.24 15.60
CA GLU A 372 -5.39 21.70 16.78
C GLU A 372 -6.76 21.09 16.39
N PRO A 373 -6.97 19.78 16.51
CA PRO A 373 -8.11 19.12 15.90
C PRO A 373 -9.46 19.67 16.37
N ARG A 374 -9.63 19.97 17.66
CA ARG A 374 -10.89 20.50 18.19
C ARG A 374 -11.21 21.89 17.66
N ASP A 375 -10.18 22.72 17.47
CA ASP A 375 -10.36 24.05 16.90
C ASP A 375 -10.69 23.99 15.41
N MET A 376 -10.10 23.05 14.68
CA MET A 376 -10.43 22.83 13.27
C MET A 376 -11.88 22.36 13.10
N VAL A 377 -12.35 21.44 13.95
CA VAL A 377 -13.75 21.01 13.94
C VAL A 377 -14.70 22.16 14.27
N LYS A 378 -14.38 23.03 15.24
CA LYS A 378 -15.17 24.23 15.55
C LYS A 378 -15.26 25.20 14.38
N GLN A 379 -14.21 25.29 13.56
CA GLN A 379 -14.19 26.10 12.33
C GLN A 379 -14.98 25.46 11.18
N GLY A 380 -15.45 24.22 11.32
CA GLY A 380 -16.28 23.53 10.33
C GLY A 380 -15.59 22.51 9.45
N TYR A 381 -14.28 22.25 9.64
CA TYR A 381 -13.56 21.22 8.90
C TYR A 381 -14.03 19.82 9.29
N LYS A 382 -13.99 18.91 8.30
CA LYS A 382 -14.04 17.47 8.53
C LYS A 382 -12.63 16.91 8.52
N LEU A 383 -12.31 16.04 9.48
CA LEU A 383 -10.94 15.58 9.68
C LEU A 383 -10.74 14.13 9.22
N ILE A 384 -9.56 13.88 8.70
CA ILE A 384 -8.97 12.55 8.57
C ILE A 384 -7.87 12.46 9.63
N SER A 385 -7.93 11.43 10.50
CA SER A 385 -6.87 11.15 11.47
C SER A 385 -5.68 10.51 10.78
N ILE A 386 -4.54 11.20 10.80
CA ILE A 386 -3.27 10.72 10.26
C ILE A 386 -2.10 11.17 11.16
N PRO A 387 -2.13 10.87 12.47
CA PRO A 387 -1.17 11.39 13.44
C PRO A 387 0.26 10.94 13.12
N ASP A 388 1.16 11.90 12.94
CA ASP A 388 2.57 11.71 12.55
C ASP A 388 3.32 10.76 13.49
N GLY A 389 3.16 10.94 14.79
CA GLY A 389 3.79 10.12 15.83
C GLY A 389 3.25 8.69 15.95
N LEU A 390 2.21 8.29 15.16
CA LEU A 390 1.59 6.97 15.21
C LEU A 390 1.49 6.29 13.85
N THR A 391 1.21 7.04 12.78
CA THR A 391 0.86 6.48 11.47
C THR A 391 1.80 6.86 10.33
N TYR A 392 2.89 7.62 10.61
CA TYR A 392 3.90 7.93 9.61
C TYR A 392 4.99 6.87 9.59
N ILE A 393 5.26 6.35 8.40
CA ILE A 393 6.43 5.53 8.07
C ILE A 393 7.42 6.44 7.33
N VAL A 394 8.61 6.66 7.90
CA VAL A 394 9.68 7.42 7.24
C VAL A 394 10.92 6.52 7.21
N PRO A 395 11.15 5.80 6.12
CA PRO A 395 12.18 4.77 6.06
C PRO A 395 13.57 5.30 6.44
N GLN A 396 14.19 4.70 7.48
CA GLN A 396 15.52 5.00 7.99
C GLN A 396 15.74 6.44 8.52
N ALA A 397 14.68 7.20 8.78
CA ALA A 397 14.79 8.58 9.24
C ALA A 397 15.28 8.73 10.69
N GLY A 398 14.83 7.84 11.57
CA GLY A 398 15.21 7.84 12.99
C GLY A 398 14.40 8.80 13.88
N TYR A 399 13.64 9.72 13.32
CA TYR A 399 12.74 10.63 14.05
C TYR A 399 11.26 10.23 13.94
N TYR A 400 10.88 9.42 12.96
CA TYR A 400 9.61 8.74 12.85
C TYR A 400 9.81 7.22 12.75
N TYR A 401 8.73 6.45 12.68
CA TYR A 401 8.82 5.00 12.56
C TYR A 401 9.42 4.58 11.21
N ASP A 402 10.39 3.66 11.27
CA ASP A 402 10.82 2.87 10.12
C ASP A 402 9.80 1.77 9.80
N TYR A 403 9.24 1.15 10.85
CA TYR A 403 8.11 0.23 10.82
C TYR A 403 7.11 0.66 11.88
N LEU A 404 5.82 0.76 11.55
CA LEU A 404 4.80 1.12 12.55
C LEU A 404 4.74 0.10 13.70
N ASN A 405 4.46 0.60 14.89
CA ASN A 405 4.15 -0.26 16.03
C ASN A 405 2.73 -0.82 15.88
N CYS A 406 2.60 -1.87 15.05
CA CYS A 406 1.31 -2.50 14.72
C CYS A 406 0.59 -3.03 15.96
N GLU A 407 1.31 -3.53 16.97
CA GLU A 407 0.69 -4.00 18.23
C GLU A 407 0.04 -2.84 18.98
N HIS A 408 0.74 -1.72 19.11
CA HIS A 408 0.19 -0.52 19.76
C HIS A 408 -1.04 -0.02 19.01
N LEU A 409 -0.96 0.10 17.67
CA LEU A 409 -2.06 0.55 16.83
C LEU A 409 -3.27 -0.38 16.93
N TYR A 410 -3.07 -1.69 16.87
CA TYR A 410 -4.13 -2.68 17.00
C TYR A 410 -4.85 -2.58 18.35
N ASN A 411 -4.10 -2.39 19.42
CA ASN A 411 -4.64 -2.37 20.77
C ASN A 411 -5.24 -1.03 21.19
N ASN A 412 -4.69 0.10 20.73
CA ASN A 412 -4.93 1.40 21.36
C ASN A 412 -5.41 2.50 20.39
N TRP A 413 -5.25 2.35 19.07
CA TRP A 413 -5.62 3.39 18.12
C TRP A 413 -6.93 3.09 17.40
N THR A 414 -7.70 4.13 17.12
CA THR A 414 -8.80 4.17 16.14
C THR A 414 -8.77 5.53 15.43
N PRO A 415 -9.50 5.74 14.34
CA PRO A 415 -9.62 7.06 13.73
C PRO A 415 -10.15 8.16 14.64
N ALA A 416 -10.85 7.83 15.74
CA ALA A 416 -11.26 8.79 16.77
C ALA A 416 -10.08 9.41 17.53
N HIS A 417 -8.90 8.78 17.46
CA HIS A 417 -7.65 9.27 18.04
C HIS A 417 -6.93 10.18 17.03
N VAL A 418 -7.13 11.48 17.12
CA VAL A 418 -6.62 12.50 16.20
C VAL A 418 -5.51 13.29 16.89
N GLY A 419 -4.26 12.98 16.57
CA GLY A 419 -3.11 13.57 17.23
C GLY A 419 -3.08 13.25 18.72
N LYS A 420 -3.18 14.28 19.58
CA LYS A 420 -3.28 14.14 21.04
C LYS A 420 -4.73 14.12 21.55
N GLU A 421 -5.69 14.33 20.67
CA GLU A 421 -7.10 14.45 21.01
C GLU A 421 -7.83 13.12 20.80
N MET A 422 -8.72 12.79 21.72
CA MET A 422 -9.66 11.68 21.60
C MET A 422 -11.07 12.23 21.37
N PHE A 423 -11.65 11.90 20.23
CA PHE A 423 -13.04 12.16 19.90
C PHE A 423 -13.91 10.96 20.28
N ASP A 424 -15.23 11.14 20.28
CA ASP A 424 -16.14 10.01 20.38
C ASP A 424 -15.99 9.10 19.16
N GLU A 425 -16.13 7.78 19.37
CA GLU A 425 -16.14 6.84 18.25
C GLU A 425 -17.27 7.19 17.27
N LYS A 426 -16.91 7.23 15.98
CA LYS A 426 -17.84 7.61 14.90
C LYS A 426 -18.35 9.06 14.99
N ASP A 427 -17.61 9.95 15.64
CA ASP A 427 -17.91 11.38 15.58
C ASP A 427 -18.03 11.82 14.11
N PRO A 428 -19.14 12.50 13.73
CA PRO A 428 -19.38 12.86 12.33
C PRO A 428 -18.38 13.89 11.77
N ALA A 429 -17.57 14.51 12.62
CA ALA A 429 -16.47 15.37 12.20
C ALA A 429 -15.23 14.55 11.78
N ILE A 430 -15.10 13.31 12.23
CA ILE A 430 -13.98 12.42 11.93
C ILE A 430 -14.39 11.43 10.84
N LEU A 431 -13.95 11.68 9.61
CA LEU A 431 -14.35 10.88 8.46
C LEU A 431 -13.69 9.50 8.42
N GLY A 432 -12.54 9.36 9.08
CA GLY A 432 -11.79 8.11 9.13
C GLY A 432 -10.31 8.34 9.42
N GLY A 433 -9.48 7.40 9.02
CA GLY A 433 -8.05 7.44 9.24
C GLY A 433 -7.24 7.11 8.00
N MET A 434 -5.97 7.52 8.05
CA MET A 434 -4.96 7.20 7.05
C MET A 434 -3.62 6.89 7.73
N TYR A 435 -2.72 6.26 7.00
CA TYR A 435 -1.31 6.20 7.32
C TYR A 435 -0.50 6.63 6.09
N ALA A 436 0.74 7.04 6.32
CA ALA A 436 1.57 7.63 5.28
C ALA A 436 2.95 6.99 5.20
N VAL A 437 3.51 6.99 3.99
CA VAL A 437 4.93 6.76 3.76
C VAL A 437 5.54 8.01 3.17
N TRP A 438 6.51 8.58 3.88
CA TRP A 438 7.31 9.72 3.44
C TRP A 438 8.74 9.27 3.12
N ASN A 439 9.25 9.70 1.98
CA ASN A 439 10.58 9.35 1.50
C ASN A 439 11.59 10.49 1.74
N ASP A 440 11.62 11.05 2.96
CA ASP A 440 12.41 12.24 3.35
C ASP A 440 13.89 12.14 2.99
N HIS A 441 14.46 10.95 3.11
CA HIS A 441 15.88 10.72 2.82
C HIS A 441 16.09 10.27 1.37
N CYS A 442 15.98 11.21 0.43
CA CYS A 442 16.24 10.94 -0.99
C CYS A 442 17.61 10.28 -1.22
N GLY A 443 17.64 9.27 -2.09
CA GLY A 443 18.88 8.57 -2.43
C GLY A 443 19.44 7.65 -1.34
N ASN A 444 18.64 7.31 -0.32
CA ASN A 444 19.06 6.41 0.77
C ASN A 444 19.12 4.91 0.39
N GLY A 445 18.87 4.56 -0.85
CA GLY A 445 18.88 3.19 -1.33
C GLY A 445 17.64 2.36 -0.96
N ILE A 446 16.62 2.94 -0.37
CA ILE A 446 15.33 2.27 -0.14
C ILE A 446 14.67 1.95 -1.49
N SER A 447 14.38 0.68 -1.73
CA SER A 447 13.64 0.23 -2.91
C SER A 447 12.13 0.23 -2.67
N THR A 448 11.35 0.11 -3.76
CA THR A 448 9.90 -0.09 -3.67
C THR A 448 9.55 -1.33 -2.84
N LYS A 449 10.36 -2.39 -2.92
CA LYS A 449 10.20 -3.61 -2.10
C LYS A 449 10.45 -3.36 -0.61
N ASP A 450 11.43 -2.52 -0.27
CA ASP A 450 11.68 -2.08 1.11
C ASP A 450 10.51 -1.27 1.67
N ILE A 451 9.92 -0.40 0.86
CA ILE A 451 8.70 0.35 1.21
C ILE A 451 7.55 -0.62 1.44
N HIS A 452 7.33 -1.55 0.50
CA HIS A 452 6.25 -2.53 0.60
C HIS A 452 6.34 -3.37 1.88
N HIS A 453 7.53 -3.83 2.23
CA HIS A 453 7.77 -4.60 3.45
C HIS A 453 7.42 -3.82 4.74
N ARG A 454 7.42 -2.47 4.68
CA ARG A 454 7.00 -1.58 5.77
C ARG A 454 5.50 -1.31 5.78
N CYS A 455 4.94 -1.07 4.58
CA CYS A 455 3.54 -0.65 4.43
C CYS A 455 2.54 -1.78 4.63
N TYR A 456 2.84 -2.98 4.14
CA TYR A 456 1.86 -4.06 4.08
C TYR A 456 1.41 -4.57 5.45
N PRO A 457 2.30 -4.82 6.44
CA PRO A 457 1.87 -5.17 7.79
C PRO A 457 1.02 -4.07 8.46
N ALA A 458 1.37 -2.81 8.19
CA ALA A 458 0.63 -1.65 8.67
C ALA A 458 -0.77 -1.60 8.08
N LEU A 459 -0.90 -1.85 6.75
CA LEU A 459 -2.19 -1.88 6.06
C LEU A 459 -3.14 -2.90 6.70
N GLN A 460 -2.70 -4.14 6.91
CA GLN A 460 -3.54 -5.18 7.50
C GLN A 460 -4.05 -4.79 8.88
N THR A 461 -3.17 -4.22 9.72
CA THR A 461 -3.51 -3.77 11.07
C THR A 461 -4.50 -2.60 11.05
N LEU A 462 -4.21 -1.59 10.25
CA LEU A 462 -5.01 -0.36 10.19
C LEU A 462 -6.35 -0.58 9.48
N ALA A 463 -6.42 -1.50 8.53
CA ALA A 463 -7.68 -1.91 7.90
C ALA A 463 -8.68 -2.44 8.96
N VAL A 464 -8.22 -3.24 9.93
CA VAL A 464 -9.06 -3.65 11.07
C VAL A 464 -9.57 -2.42 11.82
N LYS A 465 -8.68 -1.53 12.22
CA LYS A 465 -9.02 -0.37 13.08
C LYS A 465 -9.93 0.64 12.40
N MET A 466 -9.75 0.85 11.10
CA MET A 466 -10.58 1.77 10.32
C MET A 466 -11.95 1.16 9.96
N TRP A 467 -12.05 -0.19 9.92
CA TRP A 467 -13.31 -0.89 9.66
C TRP A 467 -14.11 -1.15 10.93
N THR A 468 -13.47 -1.64 12.00
CA THR A 468 -14.14 -2.12 13.23
C THR A 468 -14.06 -1.15 14.41
N GLY A 469 -13.28 -0.07 14.32
CA GLY A 469 -13.08 0.86 15.44
C GLY A 469 -12.40 0.17 16.63
N VAL A 470 -12.98 0.29 17.81
CA VAL A 470 -12.46 -0.31 19.05
C VAL A 470 -12.63 -1.83 19.12
N SER A 471 -13.54 -2.38 18.33
CA SER A 471 -13.83 -3.83 18.34
C SER A 471 -12.62 -4.63 17.87
N LYS A 472 -12.34 -5.72 18.58
CA LYS A 472 -11.32 -6.71 18.22
C LYS A 472 -11.74 -8.08 18.74
N SER A 473 -11.64 -9.11 17.89
CA SER A 473 -12.08 -10.47 18.23
C SER A 473 -11.00 -11.30 18.92
N VAL A 474 -9.73 -10.98 18.64
CA VAL A 474 -8.58 -11.79 19.11
C VAL A 474 -7.46 -10.87 19.63
N PRO A 475 -6.59 -11.37 20.53
CA PRO A 475 -5.35 -10.67 20.90
C PRO A 475 -4.44 -10.43 19.70
N TYR A 476 -3.60 -9.37 19.76
CA TYR A 476 -2.69 -9.01 18.67
C TYR A 476 -1.77 -10.16 18.26
N GLU A 477 -1.21 -10.91 19.20
CA GLU A 477 -0.34 -12.07 18.89
C GLU A 477 -1.04 -13.10 18.01
N THR A 478 -2.33 -13.38 18.28
CA THR A 478 -3.14 -14.27 17.45
C THR A 478 -3.41 -13.67 16.08
N PHE A 479 -3.78 -12.39 16.04
CA PHE A 479 -3.97 -11.65 14.78
C PHE A 479 -2.70 -11.64 13.93
N ASP A 480 -1.55 -11.27 14.52
CA ASP A 480 -0.27 -11.19 13.82
C ASP A 480 0.14 -12.54 13.23
N LYS A 481 -0.08 -13.63 13.95
CA LYS A 481 0.16 -14.99 13.45
C LYS A 481 -0.78 -15.36 12.30
N GLN A 482 -2.08 -15.05 12.43
CA GLN A 482 -3.10 -15.44 11.44
C GLN A 482 -3.02 -14.61 10.15
N ARG A 483 -2.66 -13.33 10.21
CA ARG A 483 -2.59 -12.47 9.01
C ARG A 483 -1.63 -12.98 7.95
N HIS A 484 -0.61 -13.77 8.34
CA HIS A 484 0.33 -14.37 7.41
C HIS A 484 -0.27 -15.49 6.55
N ALA A 485 -1.44 -16.02 6.91
CA ALA A 485 -2.16 -17.00 6.09
C ALA A 485 -2.82 -16.37 4.85
N LEU A 486 -3.04 -15.04 4.87
CA LEU A 486 -3.68 -14.32 3.78
C LEU A 486 -2.66 -13.85 2.73
N SER A 487 -3.09 -13.86 1.48
CA SER A 487 -2.36 -13.28 0.34
C SER A 487 -2.42 -11.75 0.40
N GLU A 488 -1.58 -11.08 -0.37
CA GLU A 488 -1.63 -9.61 -0.49
C GLU A 488 -2.89 -9.17 -1.25
N ALA A 489 -3.17 -9.80 -2.36
CA ALA A 489 -4.41 -9.73 -3.14
C ALA A 489 -4.37 -10.80 -4.24
N PRO A 490 -5.48 -11.09 -4.93
CA PRO A 490 -5.46 -11.95 -6.11
C PRO A 490 -4.46 -11.45 -7.16
N GLY A 491 -3.57 -12.35 -7.61
CA GLY A 491 -2.54 -12.05 -8.61
C GLY A 491 -1.43 -11.09 -8.15
N VAL A 492 -1.33 -10.79 -6.85
CA VAL A 492 -0.31 -9.89 -6.29
C VAL A 492 0.57 -10.62 -5.28
N ASN A 493 1.89 -10.48 -5.47
CA ASN A 493 2.91 -11.03 -4.57
C ASN A 493 4.13 -10.10 -4.50
N GLN A 494 3.96 -8.89 -3.99
CA GLN A 494 5.02 -7.89 -3.84
C GLN A 494 6.02 -8.27 -2.74
N LEU A 495 5.59 -9.07 -1.75
CA LEU A 495 6.47 -9.65 -0.74
C LEU A 495 7.40 -10.73 -1.32
N GLY A 496 7.12 -11.25 -2.53
CA GLY A 496 7.92 -12.32 -3.13
C GLY A 496 7.88 -13.63 -2.34
N ARG A 497 6.75 -13.98 -1.72
CA ARG A 497 6.59 -15.24 -1.00
C ARG A 497 6.41 -16.39 -1.98
N LEU A 498 7.26 -17.42 -1.89
CA LEU A 498 7.12 -18.66 -2.65
C LEU A 498 6.44 -19.78 -1.86
N SER A 499 6.47 -19.66 -0.52
CA SER A 499 5.82 -20.61 0.38
C SER A 499 5.22 -19.88 1.59
N LYS A 500 4.16 -20.41 2.15
CA LYS A 500 3.59 -19.96 3.44
C LYS A 500 4.37 -20.51 4.64
N THR A 501 5.25 -21.50 4.42
CA THR A 501 6.06 -22.14 5.46
C THR A 501 7.55 -22.08 5.10
N PRO A 502 8.45 -21.97 6.10
CA PRO A 502 9.89 -22.07 5.87
C PRO A 502 10.29 -23.41 5.23
N GLY A 503 11.34 -23.39 4.41
CA GLY A 503 11.89 -24.58 3.77
C GLY A 503 12.29 -24.37 2.33
N LEU A 504 12.59 -25.48 1.61
CA LEU A 504 12.86 -25.50 0.18
C LEU A 504 11.56 -25.15 -0.58
N ALA A 505 11.57 -24.00 -1.25
CA ALA A 505 10.40 -23.49 -1.97
C ALA A 505 10.47 -23.72 -3.48
N TYR A 506 11.69 -23.78 -4.04
CA TYR A 506 11.90 -24.03 -5.46
C TYR A 506 13.28 -24.65 -5.70
N GLU A 507 13.39 -25.57 -6.67
CA GLU A 507 14.68 -26.10 -7.15
C GLU A 507 14.67 -26.37 -8.65
N GLN A 508 15.84 -26.23 -9.27
CA GLN A 508 16.06 -26.53 -10.68
C GLN A 508 17.47 -27.06 -10.89
N ALA A 509 17.60 -28.21 -11.58
CA ALA A 509 18.87 -28.91 -11.75
C ALA A 509 19.89 -28.13 -12.60
N SER A 510 19.44 -27.39 -13.61
CA SER A 510 20.30 -26.61 -14.52
C SER A 510 19.57 -25.38 -15.04
N ILE A 511 20.26 -24.26 -15.15
CA ILE A 511 19.73 -23.00 -15.66
C ILE A 511 20.35 -22.74 -17.03
N ALA A 512 19.51 -22.69 -18.06
CA ALA A 512 19.94 -22.30 -19.40
C ALA A 512 19.97 -20.78 -19.55
N PRO A 513 20.98 -20.19 -20.24
CA PRO A 513 20.97 -18.76 -20.57
C PRO A 513 19.67 -18.35 -21.29
N ASN A 514 19.17 -17.17 -21.00
CA ASN A 514 17.93 -16.58 -21.56
C ASN A 514 16.64 -17.37 -21.26
N SER A 515 16.65 -18.37 -20.35
CA SER A 515 15.47 -19.11 -19.97
C SER A 515 14.57 -18.32 -19.02
N THR A 516 13.26 -18.60 -19.04
CA THR A 516 12.28 -18.09 -18.07
C THR A 516 12.09 -19.14 -16.98
N LEU A 517 12.04 -18.72 -15.72
CA LEU A 517 11.76 -19.58 -14.59
C LEU A 517 10.28 -19.46 -14.20
N PRO A 518 9.67 -20.49 -13.58
CA PRO A 518 8.26 -20.46 -13.16
C PRO A 518 8.01 -19.60 -11.93
N VAL A 519 9.06 -19.02 -11.33
CA VAL A 519 9.02 -18.14 -10.15
C VAL A 519 9.55 -16.77 -10.55
N GLN A 520 8.98 -15.69 -9.99
CA GLN A 520 9.37 -14.34 -10.36
C GLN A 520 10.53 -13.82 -9.50
N GLU A 521 10.45 -14.00 -8.20
CA GLU A 521 11.40 -13.49 -7.21
C GLU A 521 11.19 -14.19 -5.86
N ILE A 522 12.13 -14.05 -4.94
CA ILE A 522 11.92 -14.39 -3.53
C ILE A 522 12.22 -13.18 -2.64
N GLY A 523 11.26 -12.84 -1.77
CA GLY A 523 11.34 -11.72 -0.84
C GLY A 523 12.16 -12.02 0.40
N TYR A 524 12.23 -11.06 1.29
CA TYR A 524 13.09 -11.11 2.48
C TYR A 524 12.90 -12.35 3.34
N ASN A 525 13.99 -12.69 4.05
CA ASN A 525 14.18 -13.94 4.77
C ASN A 525 14.30 -15.14 3.84
N TYR A 526 15.26 -15.06 2.91
CA TYR A 526 15.53 -16.11 1.95
C TYR A 526 16.99 -16.59 1.97
N ARG A 527 17.21 -17.75 1.34
CA ARG A 527 18.51 -18.22 0.88
C ARG A 527 18.39 -18.80 -0.53
N VAL A 528 19.20 -18.31 -1.47
CA VAL A 528 19.32 -18.81 -2.84
C VAL A 528 20.70 -19.43 -2.99
N GLU A 529 20.79 -20.69 -3.41
CA GLU A 529 22.04 -21.42 -3.62
C GLU A 529 22.12 -21.96 -5.05
N PHE A 530 23.32 -21.96 -5.62
CA PHE A 530 23.60 -22.62 -6.88
C PHE A 530 25.08 -22.97 -7.02
N ASP A 531 25.38 -23.96 -7.85
CA ASP A 531 26.75 -24.30 -8.24
C ASP A 531 27.11 -23.55 -9.53
N LEU A 532 28.29 -22.94 -9.53
CA LEU A 532 28.81 -22.14 -10.63
C LEU A 532 30.11 -22.77 -11.12
N ASP A 533 30.21 -23.06 -12.45
CA ASP A 533 31.45 -23.27 -13.17
C ASP A 533 31.72 -22.00 -13.99
N GLY A 534 32.65 -21.19 -13.51
CA GLY A 534 32.89 -19.82 -13.97
C GLY A 534 33.47 -19.76 -15.38
N ALA A 535 32.90 -18.90 -16.23
CA ALA A 535 33.47 -18.50 -17.51
C ALA A 535 33.92 -17.03 -17.46
N LYS A 536 34.66 -16.57 -18.48
CA LYS A 536 34.93 -15.13 -18.63
C LYS A 536 33.68 -14.41 -19.10
N GLU A 537 33.07 -13.68 -18.20
CA GLU A 537 31.89 -12.87 -18.47
C GLU A 537 32.25 -11.46 -18.91
N ALA A 538 31.39 -10.85 -19.71
CA ALA A 538 31.48 -9.42 -20.04
C ALA A 538 30.94 -8.59 -18.88
N MET A 539 31.39 -7.34 -18.77
CA MET A 539 30.75 -6.38 -17.83
C MET A 539 29.28 -6.21 -18.19
N GLY A 540 28.42 -6.16 -17.18
CA GLY A 540 26.98 -6.11 -17.33
C GLY A 540 26.31 -7.48 -17.54
N THR A 541 27.03 -8.62 -17.41
CA THR A 541 26.42 -9.94 -17.54
C THR A 541 25.49 -10.24 -16.37
N GLU A 542 24.21 -10.36 -16.69
CA GLU A 542 23.14 -10.72 -15.75
C GLU A 542 23.14 -12.23 -15.49
N LEU A 543 22.88 -12.61 -14.23
CA LEU A 543 22.54 -13.99 -13.89
C LEU A 543 21.03 -14.17 -13.86
N PHE A 544 20.32 -13.34 -13.10
CA PHE A 544 18.87 -13.33 -13.00
C PHE A 544 18.29 -11.92 -13.04
N ARG A 545 17.07 -11.81 -13.53
CA ARG A 545 16.29 -10.57 -13.60
C ARG A 545 14.84 -10.80 -13.17
N SER A 546 14.25 -9.80 -12.52
CA SER A 546 12.81 -9.59 -12.33
C SER A 546 12.43 -8.18 -12.81
N LYS A 547 11.18 -7.76 -12.57
CA LYS A 547 10.75 -6.38 -12.90
C LYS A 547 11.55 -5.31 -12.15
N ASP A 548 11.88 -5.58 -10.88
CA ASP A 548 12.39 -4.57 -9.95
C ASP A 548 13.88 -4.75 -9.64
N ALA A 549 14.49 -5.88 -10.03
CA ALA A 549 15.88 -6.19 -9.68
C ALA A 549 16.61 -7.00 -10.73
N VAL A 550 17.94 -6.87 -10.72
CA VAL A 550 18.89 -7.68 -11.51
C VAL A 550 20.01 -8.16 -10.60
N PHE A 551 20.34 -9.45 -10.66
CA PHE A 551 21.55 -10.00 -10.04
C PHE A 551 22.58 -10.29 -11.14
N TYR A 552 23.79 -9.75 -10.99
CA TYR A 552 24.88 -9.83 -11.97
C TYR A 552 25.92 -10.85 -11.59
N LEU A 553 26.39 -11.64 -12.57
CA LEU A 553 27.67 -12.35 -12.47
C LEU A 553 28.87 -11.40 -12.62
N SER A 554 28.68 -10.32 -13.38
CA SER A 554 29.66 -9.28 -13.64
C SER A 554 28.92 -7.95 -13.78
N ASP A 555 28.96 -7.11 -12.74
CA ASP A 555 28.21 -5.85 -12.75
C ASP A 555 28.72 -4.87 -13.84
N PRO A 556 27.90 -3.91 -14.27
CA PRO A 556 28.25 -3.04 -15.40
C PRO A 556 29.32 -1.99 -15.10
N ILE A 557 29.74 -1.80 -13.85
CA ILE A 557 30.70 -0.75 -13.45
C ILE A 557 32.06 -1.35 -13.02
N ARG A 558 32.04 -2.42 -12.21
CA ARG A 558 33.24 -2.99 -11.61
C ARG A 558 33.57 -4.38 -12.14
N GLY A 559 32.64 -5.04 -12.85
CA GLY A 559 32.83 -6.40 -13.35
C GLY A 559 32.87 -7.46 -12.25
N MET A 560 32.23 -7.21 -11.12
CA MET A 560 32.17 -8.09 -9.95
C MET A 560 30.75 -8.61 -9.72
N LEU A 561 30.59 -9.62 -8.84
CA LEU A 561 29.25 -10.03 -8.39
C LEU A 561 28.52 -8.83 -7.80
N GLY A 562 27.25 -8.67 -8.14
CA GLY A 562 26.48 -7.54 -7.64
C GLY A 562 25.00 -7.63 -7.99
N TYR A 563 24.25 -6.62 -7.59
CA TYR A 563 22.84 -6.50 -7.93
C TYR A 563 22.43 -5.03 -8.08
N ALA A 564 21.43 -4.80 -8.92
CA ALA A 564 20.76 -3.50 -9.01
C ALA A 564 19.27 -3.67 -8.70
N ARG A 565 18.69 -2.67 -8.05
CA ARG A 565 17.28 -2.55 -7.75
C ARG A 565 16.87 -1.09 -7.72
N ASP A 566 15.77 -0.73 -8.33
CA ASP A 566 15.26 0.65 -8.41
C ASP A 566 16.37 1.69 -8.75
N GLY A 567 17.30 1.33 -9.66
CA GLY A 567 18.42 2.20 -10.05
C GLY A 567 19.63 2.21 -9.11
N TYR A 568 19.61 1.50 -7.98
CA TYR A 568 20.73 1.41 -7.03
C TYR A 568 21.57 0.16 -7.30
N LEU A 569 22.81 0.36 -7.79
CA LEU A 569 23.80 -0.72 -7.95
C LEU A 569 24.55 -0.97 -6.64
N ASN A 570 24.61 -2.22 -6.22
CA ASN A 570 25.38 -2.70 -5.08
C ASN A 570 26.32 -3.82 -5.54
N THR A 571 27.60 -3.69 -5.26
CA THR A 571 28.66 -4.61 -5.70
C THR A 571 29.25 -5.32 -4.51
N PHE A 572 29.36 -6.66 -4.58
CA PHE A 572 30.20 -7.44 -3.69
C PHE A 572 31.65 -7.35 -4.16
N ILE A 573 32.61 -7.27 -3.23
CA ILE A 573 34.04 -7.27 -3.57
C ILE A 573 34.48 -8.72 -3.85
N TYR A 574 33.87 -9.31 -4.87
CA TYR A 574 34.14 -10.67 -5.31
C TYR A 574 34.06 -10.79 -6.83
N ASN A 575 35.17 -11.26 -7.42
CA ASN A 575 35.29 -11.46 -8.87
C ASN A 575 35.32 -12.96 -9.19
N VAL A 576 34.38 -13.42 -10.01
CA VAL A 576 34.33 -14.79 -10.51
C VAL A 576 35.45 -15.01 -11.50
N GLN A 577 36.31 -15.99 -11.24
CA GLN A 577 37.43 -16.34 -12.14
C GLN A 577 37.03 -17.43 -13.14
N PRO A 578 37.45 -17.34 -14.41
CA PRO A 578 37.25 -18.40 -15.38
C PRO A 578 37.86 -19.73 -14.93
N GLY A 579 37.10 -20.84 -15.09
CA GLY A 579 37.50 -22.20 -14.66
C GLY A 579 37.38 -22.46 -13.16
N GLN A 580 36.89 -21.50 -12.38
CA GLN A 580 36.66 -21.69 -10.97
C GLN A 580 35.29 -22.35 -10.74
N GLN A 581 35.32 -23.51 -10.07
CA GLN A 581 34.08 -24.19 -9.61
C GLN A 581 33.81 -23.80 -8.16
N MET A 582 32.57 -23.35 -7.89
CA MET A 582 32.19 -22.92 -6.55
C MET A 582 30.69 -23.08 -6.31
N LYS A 583 30.33 -23.19 -5.04
CA LYS A 583 28.97 -23.04 -4.58
C LYS A 583 28.76 -21.60 -4.10
N ILE A 584 27.81 -20.90 -4.74
CA ILE A 584 27.41 -19.55 -4.34
C ILE A 584 26.10 -19.66 -3.55
N ALA A 585 26.01 -18.92 -2.45
CA ALA A 585 24.73 -18.70 -1.80
C ALA A 585 24.56 -17.20 -1.48
N ILE A 586 23.34 -16.72 -1.66
CA ILE A 586 22.90 -15.38 -1.31
C ILE A 586 21.82 -15.48 -0.25
N GLU A 587 22.04 -14.82 0.88
CA GLU A 587 21.01 -14.66 1.92
C GLU A 587 20.56 -13.21 1.99
N GLY A 588 19.26 -12.99 2.05
CA GLY A 588 18.69 -11.65 2.17
C GLY A 588 17.64 -11.57 3.27
N ASP A 589 17.69 -10.46 3.99
CA ASP A 589 16.65 -10.01 4.91
C ASP A 589 16.38 -8.51 4.70
N ASN A 590 15.50 -7.92 5.50
CA ASN A 590 15.17 -6.49 5.40
C ASN A 590 16.26 -5.53 5.92
N LYS A 591 17.46 -6.06 6.26
CA LYS A 591 18.60 -5.29 6.78
C LYS A 591 19.85 -5.46 5.95
N ALA A 592 20.04 -6.63 5.32
CA ALA A 592 21.29 -6.95 4.63
C ALA A 592 21.13 -7.99 3.53
N THR A 593 22.09 -7.99 2.61
CA THR A 593 22.31 -9.05 1.62
C THR A 593 23.71 -9.63 1.84
N ARG A 594 23.82 -10.96 2.01
CA ARG A 594 25.06 -11.67 2.36
C ARG A 594 25.47 -12.61 1.25
N LEU A 595 26.76 -12.61 0.93
CA LEU A 595 27.38 -13.51 -0.05
C LEU A 595 28.15 -14.61 0.69
N PHE A 596 27.88 -15.85 0.29
CA PHE A 596 28.62 -17.05 0.74
C PHE A 596 29.27 -17.73 -0.46
N ILE A 597 30.54 -18.12 -0.32
CA ILE A 597 31.27 -18.93 -1.29
C ILE A 597 31.75 -20.21 -0.59
N ASN A 598 31.36 -21.36 -1.15
CA ASN A 598 31.67 -22.68 -0.61
C ASN A 598 31.30 -22.83 0.89
N GLY A 599 30.16 -22.29 1.26
CA GLY A 599 29.63 -22.33 2.62
C GLY A 599 30.19 -21.29 3.59
N LYS A 600 31.20 -20.50 3.20
CA LYS A 600 31.79 -19.44 4.02
C LYS A 600 31.21 -18.08 3.62
N GLN A 601 30.72 -17.30 4.59
CA GLN A 601 30.33 -15.91 4.34
C GLN A 601 31.60 -15.10 4.00
N VAL A 602 31.57 -14.45 2.84
CA VAL A 602 32.69 -13.64 2.34
C VAL A 602 32.42 -12.15 2.43
N GLU A 603 31.14 -11.75 2.34
CA GLU A 603 30.75 -10.35 2.46
C GLU A 603 29.32 -10.18 2.93
N GLU A 604 29.04 -9.04 3.58
CA GLU A 604 27.72 -8.57 3.95
C GLU A 604 27.54 -7.12 3.50
N LEU A 605 26.54 -6.90 2.67
CA LEU A 605 26.08 -5.58 2.27
C LEU A 605 24.90 -5.19 3.16
N ASN A 606 25.18 -4.41 4.19
CA ASN A 606 24.19 -3.92 5.16
C ASN A 606 23.93 -2.41 5.01
N ILE A 607 23.31 -1.80 5.98
CA ILE A 607 23.06 -0.36 6.00
C ILE A 607 24.39 0.39 6.11
N GLN A 608 24.67 1.23 5.11
CA GLN A 608 25.79 2.16 5.14
C GLN A 608 25.27 3.53 5.56
N GLU A 609 25.72 4.04 6.69
CA GLU A 609 25.30 5.34 7.18
C GLU A 609 26.09 6.49 6.52
N ARG A 610 25.36 7.52 6.10
CA ARG A 610 25.91 8.78 5.63
C ARG A 610 25.07 9.90 6.25
N TRP A 611 25.71 10.90 6.85
CA TRP A 611 25.04 12.09 7.38
C TRP A 611 25.93 13.31 7.18
N MET A 612 25.34 14.49 7.29
CA MET A 612 26.12 15.73 7.37
C MET A 612 26.73 15.82 8.75
N ASP A 613 28.05 15.91 8.81
CA ASP A 613 28.74 16.25 10.04
C ASP A 613 28.76 17.78 10.24
N LYS A 614 29.28 18.22 11.37
CA LYS A 614 29.37 19.64 11.72
C LYS A 614 30.25 20.44 10.73
N GLU A 615 31.00 19.78 9.89
CA GLU A 615 31.91 20.32 8.89
C GLU A 615 31.28 20.36 7.48
N GLY A 616 30.02 19.97 7.35
CA GLY A 616 29.28 20.03 6.09
C GLY A 616 29.51 18.85 5.13
N LYS A 617 30.06 17.71 5.61
CA LYS A 617 30.21 16.51 4.80
C LYS A 617 28.95 15.66 4.85
N SER A 618 28.38 15.38 3.70
CA SER A 618 27.18 14.54 3.57
C SER A 618 27.43 13.11 4.02
N ARG A 619 26.60 12.63 4.93
CA ARG A 619 26.51 11.25 5.38
C ARG A 619 25.05 10.81 5.29
N MET A 620 24.78 9.77 4.53
CA MET A 620 23.42 9.30 4.31
C MET A 620 23.35 7.82 4.61
N ARG A 621 22.28 7.34 5.21
CA ARG A 621 22.00 5.91 5.28
C ARG A 621 21.70 5.39 3.89
N ASN A 622 22.41 4.34 3.48
CA ASN A 622 22.18 3.66 2.24
C ASN A 622 21.84 2.20 2.53
N VAL A 623 20.58 1.82 2.26
CA VAL A 623 20.08 0.47 2.46
C VAL A 623 20.49 -0.41 1.30
N ARG A 624 21.06 -1.59 1.58
CA ARG A 624 21.60 -2.52 0.60
C ARG A 624 20.95 -3.91 0.72
N THR A 625 19.64 -3.93 0.68
CA THR A 625 18.79 -5.13 0.69
C THR A 625 18.47 -5.59 -0.73
N LEU A 626 18.02 -6.80 -0.90
CA LEU A 626 17.61 -7.35 -2.19
C LEU A 626 16.43 -8.33 -2.01
N VAL A 627 15.33 -8.08 -2.71
CA VAL A 627 14.39 -9.14 -3.10
C VAL A 627 15.01 -9.83 -4.29
N PHE A 628 15.33 -11.13 -4.16
CA PHE A 628 16.18 -11.81 -5.13
C PHE A 628 15.39 -12.12 -6.42
N PRO A 629 15.86 -11.63 -7.60
CA PRO A 629 15.16 -11.82 -8.86
C PRO A 629 15.33 -13.25 -9.39
N LEU A 630 14.24 -13.82 -9.94
CA LEU A 630 14.21 -15.21 -10.46
C LEU A 630 13.38 -15.36 -11.75
N GLU A 631 12.77 -14.29 -12.28
CA GLU A 631 11.84 -14.40 -13.42
C GLU A 631 12.52 -14.91 -14.68
N LYS A 632 13.72 -14.38 -14.97
CA LYS A 632 14.45 -14.68 -16.21
C LYS A 632 15.94 -14.81 -15.97
N ALA A 633 16.55 -15.86 -16.53
CA ALA A 633 18.00 -16.00 -16.61
C ALA A 633 18.58 -15.08 -17.67
N GLY A 634 19.74 -14.47 -17.38
CA GLY A 634 20.48 -13.63 -18.30
C GLY A 634 21.22 -14.42 -19.40
N ASN A 635 21.95 -13.68 -20.24
CA ASN A 635 22.78 -14.26 -21.31
C ASN A 635 24.23 -14.43 -20.82
N PHE A 636 24.49 -15.46 -20.04
CA PHE A 636 25.80 -15.78 -19.47
C PHE A 636 26.44 -16.98 -20.16
N LYS A 637 27.77 -17.11 -20.00
CA LYS A 637 28.60 -18.22 -20.52
C LYS A 637 28.93 -19.27 -19.47
N SER A 638 28.91 -18.89 -18.20
CA SER A 638 29.14 -19.78 -17.07
C SER A 638 28.08 -20.88 -17.01
N LYS A 639 28.44 -22.05 -16.45
CA LYS A 639 27.47 -23.12 -16.22
C LYS A 639 26.88 -22.99 -14.83
N ILE A 640 25.53 -22.95 -14.74
CA ILE A 640 24.79 -22.85 -13.51
C ILE A 640 23.97 -24.13 -13.30
N THR A 641 24.16 -24.77 -12.14
CA THR A 641 23.46 -26.00 -11.77
C THR A 641 23.02 -25.97 -10.31
N ASN A 642 22.13 -26.91 -9.96
CA ASN A 642 21.66 -27.13 -8.58
C ASN A 642 21.11 -25.86 -7.92
N LEU A 643 20.34 -25.06 -8.67
CA LEU A 643 19.63 -23.92 -8.07
C LEU A 643 18.65 -24.41 -7.00
N LYS A 644 18.76 -23.87 -5.80
CA LYS A 644 17.83 -24.10 -4.69
C LYS A 644 17.45 -22.77 -4.05
N VAL A 645 16.16 -22.59 -3.82
CA VAL A 645 15.57 -21.38 -3.23
C VAL A 645 14.84 -21.77 -1.96
N PHE A 646 15.25 -21.21 -0.84
CA PHE A 646 14.68 -21.47 0.47
C PHE A 646 13.99 -20.24 1.00
N GLN A 647 12.74 -20.39 1.41
CA GLN A 647 12.04 -19.43 2.26
C GLN A 647 12.46 -19.68 3.71
N LYS A 648 12.97 -18.66 4.41
CA LYS A 648 13.38 -18.71 5.82
C LYS A 648 12.30 -18.23 6.77
#